data_7fa043cee2947088be7f9eaf0c7817d0
#
_entry.id   7fa043cee2947088be7f9eaf0c7817d0
#
_cell.length_a   1.000
_cell.length_b   1.000
_cell.length_c   1.000
_cell.angle_alpha   90.00
_cell.angle_beta   90.00
_cell.angle_gamma   90.00
#
_symmetry.space_group_name_H-M   'P 1'
#
loop_
_entity.id
_entity.type
_entity.pdbx_description
1 polymer ?
#
loop_
_entity_poly.entity_id
_entity_poly.type
_entity_poly.pdbx_seq_one_letter_code
_entity_poly.pdbx_strand_id
1 'polypeptide(L)'
;MYPKFRLRTLTLAVASVFSVTTFAYAQTTPPEAIKSTEENSQDMKAKAKTGDKKTEAASKDNIQKVTINGGRTDQEERRQSTAAKIIFGREELDRNGDSNLGEVLKRLPGVTVGGRPGRGGDIRMRGMGNGYTQILLNGERAPRGFSMDSLTPDQVERIEIIRGTVAEYSTQAIAGTINIVLREEYKQKDIDLKLSLGYEQGRLAPNVSLTVPGEMGSLSYALSGSVFQNRQHDEGSTFTNSYDHGPQRDPQTISETLIQNQFDQTNRRTTGIHLTPRFNYKFENGDTLMVQPFLMNSRSDSSTRSDINLIDHYVTKLDNTNVLATNGDFAVATGSAHAETTFLRGFGNWQHKFEDNSKLNIKFGGGLGKMDSNSLRYQFDKTGNQIDLISDVNNTRDSSLNTGGKFTKPYGEGHTLAAGWDIEMGKRSQTRISLDNGKSQFAESGDNLDANTRRLAVFAQDEFDINPQFSAYAGLRWEGIRTSSTVGGNAIENTSSVWSPVLHGVWRIPGAGKDQIRASLTQSYRAPALNDLIAVTSISNQNSFYRPDRTGNPFLKPELSKGIDLAFEHYLTRAGIISANFFVRDINNLIRRSTDPVQVLDLVDGLYKTRQISKPVNIGHATTKGIELEAKFQLQEFFPDGPAIDVRSNYSHFWSTVDDIKGPNNRLDQQPTQTANFGLDYRPAGIPLTVGGNINWTPAYEIQSSNVQVNQTGIKRQVDLYGLWKFNPNLQVRLSANNVRANDYQSGSIVNSDTLNRIDYNTSKTYTIWTLRVEMKL
;
A
#
# COMPACT_ATOMS: atom_id res chain seq x y z
N MET A 1 36.59 -28.16 12.82
CA MET A 1 36.38 -28.80 11.51
C MET A 1 35.50 -27.89 10.69
N TYR A 2 36.07 -27.11 9.78
CA TYR A 2 35.31 -26.17 8.91
C TYR A 2 34.90 -26.91 7.63
N PRO A 3 33.63 -26.85 7.17
CA PRO A 3 33.26 -27.39 5.87
C PRO A 3 33.63 -26.40 4.77
N LYS A 4 34.38 -26.86 3.80
CA LYS A 4 34.74 -26.16 2.57
C LYS A 4 33.48 -25.94 1.72
N PHE A 5 33.06 -24.70 1.54
CA PHE A 5 32.00 -24.30 0.60
C PHE A 5 32.47 -24.55 -0.85
N ARG A 6 31.76 -25.38 -1.58
CA ARG A 6 31.97 -25.61 -3.02
C ARG A 6 31.30 -24.49 -3.83
N LEU A 7 32.12 -23.67 -4.45
CA LEU A 7 31.72 -22.55 -5.34
C LEU A 7 31.07 -22.97 -6.68
N ARG A 8 30.78 -24.27 -6.86
CA ARG A 8 30.28 -24.80 -8.14
C ARG A 8 28.76 -24.67 -8.39
N THR A 9 27.98 -24.33 -7.37
CA THR A 9 26.51 -24.27 -7.52
C THR A 9 25.98 -22.89 -7.94
N LEU A 10 26.79 -21.84 -7.83
CA LEU A 10 26.40 -20.49 -8.22
C LEU A 10 26.56 -20.24 -9.73
N THR A 11 27.48 -20.94 -10.38
CA THR A 11 27.78 -20.79 -11.82
C THR A 11 26.70 -21.43 -12.70
N LEU A 12 25.98 -22.43 -12.21
CA LEU A 12 24.94 -23.14 -12.99
C LEU A 12 23.60 -22.40 -13.00
N ALA A 13 23.31 -21.59 -11.97
CA ALA A 13 22.07 -20.81 -11.89
C ALA A 13 22.06 -19.56 -12.80
N VAL A 14 23.24 -19.03 -13.14
CA VAL A 14 23.39 -17.89 -14.04
C VAL A 14 23.41 -18.31 -15.51
N ALA A 15 23.92 -19.50 -15.81
CA ALA A 15 24.03 -20.01 -17.18
C ALA A 15 22.69 -20.48 -17.79
N SER A 16 21.71 -20.87 -16.95
CA SER A 16 20.41 -21.33 -17.43
C SER A 16 19.39 -20.23 -17.79
N VAL A 17 19.70 -18.97 -17.50
CA VAL A 17 18.83 -17.82 -17.83
C VAL A 17 19.19 -17.19 -19.18
N PHE A 18 20.38 -17.50 -19.74
CA PHE A 18 20.88 -16.88 -20.98
C PHE A 18 20.79 -17.75 -22.24
N SER A 19 20.14 -18.90 -22.22
CA SER A 19 19.94 -19.72 -23.41
C SER A 19 18.57 -19.46 -24.06
N VAL A 20 18.35 -18.25 -24.56
CA VAL A 20 17.26 -17.96 -25.50
C VAL A 20 17.81 -17.18 -26.71
N THR A 21 17.96 -17.96 -27.83
CA THR A 21 17.97 -17.56 -29.24
C THR A 21 18.91 -16.43 -29.67
N THR A 22 20.05 -16.85 -30.18
CA THR A 22 20.82 -16.13 -31.19
C THR A 22 20.08 -16.16 -32.54
N PHE A 23 19.57 -15.01 -32.96
CA PHE A 23 19.27 -14.80 -34.38
C PHE A 23 20.54 -14.27 -35.07
N ALA A 24 20.98 -15.03 -36.07
CA ALA A 24 22.10 -14.70 -36.94
C ALA A 24 21.75 -13.47 -37.78
N TYR A 25 22.61 -12.44 -37.75
CA TYR A 25 22.67 -11.42 -38.77
C TYR A 25 23.98 -11.56 -39.56
N ALA A 26 23.80 -11.64 -40.87
CA ALA A 26 24.87 -11.75 -41.86
C ALA A 26 25.66 -10.45 -41.92
N GLN A 27 26.98 -10.62 -42.05
CA GLN A 27 27.96 -9.56 -42.30
C GLN A 27 27.78 -8.99 -43.70
N THR A 28 27.85 -7.65 -43.82
CA THR A 28 28.36 -6.97 -45.00
C THR A 28 29.34 -5.90 -44.56
N THR A 29 30.51 -5.96 -45.19
CA THR A 29 31.73 -5.15 -45.05
C THR A 29 31.53 -3.69 -45.48
N PRO A 30 32.34 -2.73 -44.97
CA PRO A 30 32.27 -1.32 -45.26
C PRO A 30 33.18 -0.91 -46.42
N PRO A 31 33.04 0.29 -47.01
CA PRO A 31 34.15 0.98 -47.63
C PRO A 31 34.52 2.32 -46.98
N GLU A 32 35.77 2.42 -46.77
CA GLU A 32 36.76 3.49 -46.80
C GLU A 32 36.43 4.97 -46.57
N ALA A 33 37.37 5.53 -45.81
CA ALA A 33 37.58 6.90 -45.40
C ALA A 33 37.92 7.88 -46.53
N ILE A 34 37.50 9.14 -46.36
CA ILE A 34 38.20 10.30 -46.95
C ILE A 34 38.44 11.34 -45.87
N LYS A 35 39.69 11.77 -45.86
CA LYS A 35 40.33 12.78 -44.99
C LYS A 35 40.04 14.20 -45.44
N SER A 36 40.35 15.11 -44.49
CA SER A 36 40.85 16.51 -44.63
C SER A 36 39.77 17.58 -44.46
N THR A 37 39.96 18.71 -43.82
CA THR A 37 41.15 19.49 -43.46
C THR A 37 40.79 20.49 -42.37
N GLU A 38 41.77 20.84 -41.56
CA GLU A 38 41.81 21.94 -40.61
C GLU A 38 41.76 23.31 -41.32
N GLU A 39 41.25 24.33 -40.60
CA GLU A 39 41.85 25.71 -40.47
C GLU A 39 40.88 26.51 -39.64
N ASN A 40 41.26 26.94 -38.49
CA ASN A 40 42.16 27.97 -37.96
C ASN A 40 41.53 29.38 -37.96
N SER A 41 41.45 29.91 -36.79
CA SER A 41 41.97 31.14 -36.23
C SER A 41 41.03 32.33 -35.93
N GLN A 42 41.12 32.68 -34.71
CA GLN A 42 41.51 33.99 -34.11
C GLN A 42 40.43 35.10 -33.92
N ASP A 43 40.32 35.34 -32.61
CA ASP A 43 40.38 36.63 -31.93
C ASP A 43 39.80 37.90 -32.57
N MET A 44 38.90 38.57 -31.81
CA MET A 44 39.16 39.96 -31.45
C MET A 44 38.40 40.40 -30.19
N LYS A 45 39.19 40.98 -29.32
CA LYS A 45 38.88 41.68 -28.10
C LYS A 45 38.25 43.09 -28.35
N ALA A 46 37.49 43.51 -27.36
CA ALA A 46 37.40 44.86 -26.77
C ALA A 46 36.54 45.93 -27.40
N LYS A 47 35.61 46.48 -26.66
CA LYS A 47 35.75 47.72 -25.88
C LYS A 47 34.45 48.16 -25.21
N ALA A 48 34.61 48.49 -23.95
CA ALA A 48 33.63 49.22 -23.16
C ALA A 48 33.41 50.63 -23.68
N LYS A 49 32.18 51.16 -23.56
CA LYS A 49 31.97 52.56 -23.19
C LYS A 49 30.60 52.78 -22.52
N THR A 50 30.71 53.43 -21.39
CA THR A 50 29.76 54.11 -20.55
C THR A 50 28.81 55.08 -21.28
N GLY A 51 27.60 55.23 -20.76
CA GLY A 51 26.72 56.38 -21.05
C GLY A 51 25.29 56.26 -20.50
N ASP A 52 25.12 56.74 -19.29
CA ASP A 52 24.01 57.48 -18.65
C ASP A 52 22.53 57.35 -19.06
N LYS A 53 21.76 57.05 -18.00
CA LYS A 53 20.45 57.61 -17.57
C LYS A 53 19.32 57.83 -18.55
N LYS A 54 18.17 57.19 -18.37
CA LYS A 54 16.94 57.83 -17.82
C LYS A 54 15.73 56.89 -17.80
N THR A 55 15.06 56.92 -16.63
CA THR A 55 13.60 57.00 -16.41
C THR A 55 12.76 55.74 -16.59
N GLU A 56 12.22 55.36 -15.45
CA GLU A 56 11.04 54.59 -15.14
C GLU A 56 9.98 54.41 -16.24
N ALA A 57 9.66 53.16 -16.52
CA ALA A 57 8.31 52.76 -16.82
C ALA A 57 8.10 51.35 -16.19
N ALA A 58 7.22 51.30 -15.22
CA ALA A 58 6.78 50.06 -14.61
C ALA A 58 6.24 49.11 -15.68
N SER A 59 7.00 48.07 -16.05
CA SER A 59 6.47 46.96 -16.82
C SER A 59 5.79 46.01 -15.82
N LYS A 60 4.47 45.89 -15.94
CA LYS A 60 3.67 44.84 -15.34
C LYS A 60 4.25 43.53 -15.86
N ASP A 61 5.00 42.83 -15.02
CA ASP A 61 5.42 41.47 -15.31
C ASP A 61 4.19 40.57 -15.36
N ASN A 62 3.75 40.29 -16.58
CA ASN A 62 2.85 39.21 -16.89
C ASN A 62 3.56 37.93 -16.52
N ILE A 63 3.24 37.39 -15.35
CA ILE A 63 3.67 36.01 -14.97
C ILE A 63 2.84 35.06 -15.80
N GLN A 64 3.29 34.79 -17.04
CA GLN A 64 2.84 33.62 -17.77
C GLN A 64 3.33 32.42 -17.01
N LYS A 65 2.39 31.65 -16.45
CA LYS A 65 2.66 30.29 -15.90
C LYS A 65 3.02 29.36 -17.07
N VAL A 66 4.22 29.52 -17.62
CA VAL A 66 4.78 28.55 -18.55
C VAL A 66 5.18 27.34 -17.72
N THR A 67 4.49 26.24 -17.89
CA THR A 67 4.89 24.95 -17.31
C THR A 67 6.16 24.49 -18.05
N ILE A 68 7.30 25.03 -17.68
CA ILE A 68 8.60 24.53 -18.09
C ILE A 68 8.90 23.37 -17.15
N ASN A 69 8.84 22.14 -17.65
CA ASN A 69 9.34 20.93 -16.99
C ASN A 69 10.87 20.95 -16.96
N GLY A 70 11.45 21.90 -16.28
CA GLY A 70 12.88 22.05 -16.15
C GLY A 70 13.19 22.74 -14.83
N GLY A 71 13.56 21.97 -13.80
CA GLY A 71 14.32 22.47 -12.67
C GLY A 71 13.57 23.04 -11.47
N ARG A 72 12.27 22.75 -11.28
CA ARG A 72 11.60 23.07 -10.01
C ARG A 72 11.98 22.05 -8.96
N THR A 73 12.31 22.51 -7.76
CA THR A 73 12.53 21.61 -6.61
C THR A 73 11.20 21.06 -6.12
N ASP A 74 11.20 19.86 -5.51
CA ASP A 74 10.01 19.26 -4.87
C ASP A 74 9.30 20.23 -3.91
N GLN A 75 10.09 21.05 -3.23
CA GLN A 75 9.62 22.07 -2.31
C GLN A 75 8.85 23.18 -3.03
N GLU A 76 9.35 23.65 -4.17
CA GLU A 76 8.68 24.68 -4.98
C GLU A 76 7.38 24.13 -5.57
N GLU A 77 7.39 22.89 -6.05
CA GLU A 77 6.20 22.22 -6.56
C GLU A 77 5.14 22.05 -5.45
N ARG A 78 5.55 21.62 -4.25
CA ARG A 78 4.69 21.56 -3.06
C ARG A 78 4.12 22.94 -2.73
N ARG A 79 4.94 23.98 -2.70
CA ARG A 79 4.54 25.35 -2.35
C ARG A 79 3.54 25.93 -3.33
N GLN A 80 3.66 25.64 -4.60
CA GLN A 80 2.79 26.15 -5.65
C GLN A 80 1.46 25.40 -5.77
N SER A 81 1.39 24.16 -5.37
CA SER A 81 0.15 23.37 -5.38
C SER A 81 -0.88 24.01 -4.47
N THR A 82 -2.11 24.22 -4.94
CA THR A 82 -3.22 24.75 -4.12
C THR A 82 -3.76 23.67 -3.18
N ALA A 83 -3.81 22.41 -3.61
CA ALA A 83 -4.14 21.28 -2.74
C ALA A 83 -3.02 21.00 -1.72
N ALA A 84 -3.39 20.53 -0.52
CA ALA A 84 -2.45 20.10 0.51
C ALA A 84 -1.71 18.82 0.06
N LYS A 85 -0.57 19.00 -0.61
CA LYS A 85 0.22 17.94 -1.24
C LYS A 85 1.64 17.94 -0.71
N ILE A 86 2.16 16.78 -0.35
CA ILE A 86 3.58 16.56 -0.06
C ILE A 86 4.18 15.83 -1.26
N ILE A 87 5.32 16.30 -1.74
CA ILE A 87 6.00 15.74 -2.91
C ILE A 87 7.36 15.21 -2.49
N PHE A 88 7.63 13.96 -2.85
CA PHE A 88 8.92 13.29 -2.73
C PHE A 88 9.40 12.97 -4.14
N GLY A 89 10.30 13.77 -4.63
CA GLY A 89 10.82 13.65 -5.97
C GLY A 89 12.05 12.76 -6.06
N ARG A 90 12.64 12.79 -7.23
CA ARG A 90 13.73 11.88 -7.63
C ARG A 90 14.93 11.96 -6.70
N GLU A 91 15.36 13.17 -6.34
CA GLU A 91 16.52 13.36 -5.49
C GLU A 91 16.38 12.64 -4.13
N GLU A 92 15.19 12.70 -3.54
CA GLU A 92 14.92 12.06 -2.27
C GLU A 92 14.79 10.55 -2.39
N LEU A 93 14.16 10.06 -3.47
CA LEU A 93 14.04 8.64 -3.77
C LEU A 93 15.40 7.98 -3.98
N ASP A 94 16.33 8.65 -4.67
CA ASP A 94 17.70 8.15 -4.94
C ASP A 94 18.61 8.23 -3.74
N ARG A 95 18.34 9.16 -2.82
CA ARG A 95 19.23 9.47 -1.69
C ARG A 95 19.42 8.28 -0.76
N ASN A 96 18.37 7.52 -0.52
CA ASN A 96 18.35 6.47 0.50
C ASN A 96 18.67 5.07 -0.05
N GLY A 97 18.67 4.89 -1.39
CA GLY A 97 18.96 3.60 -2.02
C GLY A 97 18.02 2.47 -1.57
N ASP A 98 16.74 2.75 -1.38
CA ASP A 98 15.76 1.76 -0.94
C ASP A 98 15.60 0.63 -1.95
N SER A 99 15.24 -0.57 -1.46
CA SER A 99 15.13 -1.74 -2.31
C SER A 99 13.84 -1.75 -3.11
N ASN A 100 12.79 -1.25 -2.51
CA ASN A 100 11.46 -1.23 -3.07
C ASN A 100 10.68 -0.02 -2.55
N LEU A 101 9.56 0.22 -3.17
CA LEU A 101 8.72 1.37 -2.83
C LEU A 101 8.07 1.25 -1.45
N GLY A 102 7.83 0.02 -0.98
CA GLY A 102 7.29 -0.20 0.38
C GLY A 102 8.23 0.32 1.47
N GLU A 103 9.55 0.22 1.29
CA GLU A 103 10.54 0.80 2.21
C GLU A 103 10.52 2.32 2.19
N VAL A 104 10.38 2.92 1.01
CA VAL A 104 10.22 4.37 0.87
C VAL A 104 8.99 4.87 1.62
N LEU A 105 7.83 4.25 1.37
CA LEU A 105 6.55 4.67 1.94
C LEU A 105 6.52 4.62 3.47
N LYS A 106 7.24 3.68 4.09
CA LYS A 106 7.35 3.60 5.57
C LYS A 106 7.99 4.82 6.23
N ARG A 107 8.77 5.59 5.47
CA ARG A 107 9.48 6.77 5.97
C ARG A 107 8.77 8.09 5.66
N LEU A 108 7.69 8.04 4.89
CA LEU A 108 6.98 9.25 4.50
C LEU A 108 6.16 9.84 5.65
N PRO A 109 6.10 11.17 5.81
CA PRO A 109 5.33 11.82 6.86
C PRO A 109 3.84 11.49 6.76
N GLY A 110 3.22 11.20 7.91
CA GLY A 110 1.80 10.87 8.00
C GLY A 110 1.42 9.50 7.43
N VAL A 111 2.41 8.71 6.98
CA VAL A 111 2.23 7.34 6.52
C VAL A 111 2.65 6.37 7.62
N THR A 112 1.84 5.35 7.85
CA THR A 112 2.11 4.25 8.76
C THR A 112 1.89 2.93 8.04
N VAL A 113 2.56 1.88 8.51
CA VAL A 113 2.39 0.53 7.97
C VAL A 113 1.76 -0.34 9.05
N GLY A 114 0.65 -0.99 8.73
CA GLY A 114 -0.03 -1.93 9.61
C GLY A 114 0.80 -3.18 9.92
N GLY A 115 0.27 -4.04 10.79
CA GLY A 115 0.90 -5.31 11.12
C GLY A 115 2.12 -5.21 12.03
N ARG A 116 2.78 -6.35 12.24
CA ARG A 116 3.94 -6.47 13.14
C ARG A 116 5.23 -5.89 12.55
N PRO A 117 6.20 -5.45 13.37
CA PRO A 117 7.50 -4.96 12.91
C PRO A 117 8.24 -5.97 12.02
N GLY A 118 8.99 -5.49 11.04
CA GLY A 118 9.77 -6.33 10.13
C GLY A 118 8.95 -7.08 9.06
N ARG A 119 7.64 -6.92 9.04
CA ARG A 119 6.76 -7.49 7.99
C ARG A 119 6.06 -6.37 7.22
N GLY A 120 5.79 -6.64 5.95
CA GLY A 120 4.92 -5.78 5.16
C GLY A 120 3.50 -5.76 5.73
N GLY A 121 2.80 -4.66 5.51
CA GLY A 121 1.42 -4.49 5.93
C GLY A 121 0.73 -3.40 5.12
N ASP A 122 -0.54 -3.15 5.42
CA ASP A 122 -1.30 -2.11 4.75
C ASP A 122 -0.70 -0.74 5.00
N ILE A 123 -0.55 0.03 3.93
CA ILE A 123 -0.10 1.42 4.00
C ILE A 123 -1.29 2.28 4.38
N ARG A 124 -1.13 3.09 5.40
CA ARG A 124 -2.19 3.86 6.04
C ARG A 124 -1.79 5.31 6.21
N MET A 125 -2.74 6.20 6.00
CA MET A 125 -2.62 7.60 6.38
C MET A 125 -3.48 7.88 7.61
N ARG A 126 -3.05 8.84 8.45
CA ARG A 126 -3.79 9.29 9.65
C ARG A 126 -4.16 8.16 10.62
N GLY A 127 -3.37 7.09 10.59
CA GLY A 127 -3.63 5.91 11.41
C GLY A 127 -4.93 5.16 11.11
N MET A 128 -5.74 5.61 10.13
CA MET A 128 -7.01 4.98 9.79
C MET A 128 -6.80 3.60 9.19
N GLY A 129 -7.74 2.69 9.44
CA GLY A 129 -7.67 1.29 9.03
C GLY A 129 -7.64 1.08 7.52
N ASN A 130 -7.69 -0.18 7.12
CA ASN A 130 -7.65 -0.58 5.71
C ASN A 130 -8.83 -0.01 4.92
N GLY A 131 -8.56 0.43 3.68
CA GLY A 131 -9.56 0.99 2.75
C GLY A 131 -9.83 2.48 2.89
N TYR A 132 -9.23 3.17 3.88
CA TYR A 132 -9.34 4.62 4.05
C TYR A 132 -8.27 5.41 3.29
N THR A 133 -7.14 4.78 2.98
CA THR A 133 -6.07 5.35 2.16
C THR A 133 -6.17 4.83 0.74
N GLN A 134 -6.18 5.73 -0.23
CA GLN A 134 -6.13 5.37 -1.64
C GLN A 134 -4.69 5.36 -2.14
N ILE A 135 -4.31 4.34 -2.90
CA ILE A 135 -3.01 4.26 -3.57
C ILE A 135 -3.23 4.24 -5.06
N LEU A 136 -2.58 5.18 -5.75
CA LEU A 136 -2.66 5.37 -7.19
C LEU A 136 -1.29 5.16 -7.84
N LEU A 137 -1.31 4.66 -9.07
CA LEU A 137 -0.17 4.62 -10.01
C LEU A 137 -0.53 5.53 -11.18
N ASN A 138 0.22 6.61 -11.39
CA ASN A 138 -0.07 7.63 -12.41
C ASN A 138 -1.52 8.14 -12.35
N GLY A 139 -2.08 8.27 -11.14
CA GLY A 139 -3.46 8.71 -10.93
C GLY A 139 -4.53 7.64 -11.14
N GLU A 140 -4.16 6.41 -11.46
CA GLU A 140 -5.04 5.25 -11.59
C GLU A 140 -4.92 4.34 -10.36
N ARG A 141 -6.00 3.66 -9.97
CA ARG A 141 -5.96 2.75 -8.83
C ARG A 141 -4.97 1.63 -9.03
N ALA A 142 -4.14 1.40 -8.03
CA ALA A 142 -3.29 0.22 -8.00
C ALA A 142 -4.15 -1.06 -8.13
N PRO A 143 -3.73 -2.03 -8.97
CA PRO A 143 -4.46 -3.28 -9.15
C PRO A 143 -4.60 -4.03 -7.83
N ARG A 144 -5.68 -4.82 -7.70
CA ARG A 144 -5.80 -5.75 -6.57
C ARG A 144 -4.65 -6.75 -6.60
N GLY A 145 -4.07 -7.00 -5.42
CA GLY A 145 -2.90 -7.87 -5.29
C GLY A 145 -1.58 -7.25 -5.72
N PHE A 146 -1.58 -6.00 -6.16
CA PHE A 146 -0.36 -5.26 -6.43
C PHE A 146 0.40 -5.00 -5.12
N SER A 147 1.66 -5.43 -5.07
CA SER A 147 2.54 -5.14 -3.94
C SER A 147 3.43 -3.94 -4.24
N MET A 148 3.52 -3.00 -3.31
CA MET A 148 4.46 -1.88 -3.40
C MET A 148 5.92 -2.36 -3.46
N ASP A 149 6.18 -3.54 -2.93
CA ASP A 149 7.51 -4.16 -2.98
C ASP A 149 7.91 -4.63 -4.39
N SER A 150 6.95 -4.69 -5.34
CA SER A 150 7.23 -5.01 -6.75
C SER A 150 7.79 -3.84 -7.57
N LEU A 151 7.62 -2.60 -7.08
CA LEU A 151 8.20 -1.41 -7.70
C LEU A 151 9.52 -1.04 -7.04
N THR A 152 10.51 -0.73 -7.89
CA THR A 152 11.76 -0.15 -7.43
C THR A 152 11.69 1.38 -7.48
N PRO A 153 12.38 2.09 -6.58
CA PRO A 153 12.39 3.56 -6.59
C PRO A 153 12.82 4.17 -7.93
N ASP A 154 13.68 3.49 -8.70
CA ASP A 154 14.14 3.97 -10.01
C ASP A 154 13.03 4.10 -11.06
N GLN A 155 11.96 3.34 -10.90
CA GLN A 155 10.79 3.40 -11.78
C GLN A 155 9.86 4.57 -11.46
N VAL A 156 10.08 5.23 -10.31
CA VAL A 156 9.21 6.29 -9.77
C VAL A 156 9.85 7.65 -10.02
N GLU A 157 9.10 8.58 -10.58
CA GLU A 157 9.51 9.99 -10.73
C GLU A 157 9.33 10.73 -9.42
N ARG A 158 8.16 10.58 -8.80
CA ARG A 158 7.82 11.16 -7.51
C ARG A 158 6.68 10.43 -6.83
N ILE A 159 6.58 10.61 -5.53
CA ILE A 159 5.44 10.18 -4.71
C ILE A 159 4.72 11.44 -4.23
N GLU A 160 3.43 11.50 -4.45
CA GLU A 160 2.57 12.58 -4.00
C GLU A 160 1.67 12.08 -2.87
N ILE A 161 1.79 12.68 -1.69
CA ILE A 161 0.87 12.44 -0.57
C ILE A 161 -0.14 13.58 -0.56
N ILE A 162 -1.39 13.27 -0.92
CA ILE A 162 -2.47 14.23 -1.04
C ILE A 162 -3.36 14.09 0.19
N ARG A 163 -3.26 15.05 1.11
CA ARG A 163 -3.98 15.06 2.39
C ARG A 163 -5.44 15.47 2.24
N GLY A 164 -5.73 16.36 1.31
CA GLY A 164 -7.09 16.75 0.89
C GLY A 164 -7.41 16.15 -0.47
N THR A 165 -8.62 15.63 -0.67
CA THR A 165 -9.04 15.11 -1.99
C THR A 165 -9.00 16.20 -3.06
N VAL A 166 -8.77 15.84 -4.32
CA VAL A 166 -8.90 16.68 -5.51
C VAL A 166 -9.88 16.06 -6.48
N ALA A 167 -10.60 16.87 -7.27
CA ALA A 167 -11.67 16.34 -8.12
C ALA A 167 -11.17 15.44 -9.26
N GLU A 168 -9.94 15.67 -9.74
CA GLU A 168 -9.33 14.86 -10.82
C GLU A 168 -9.04 13.40 -10.43
N TYR A 169 -8.95 13.08 -9.14
CA TYR A 169 -8.81 11.72 -8.65
C TYR A 169 -10.08 11.25 -7.97
N SER A 170 -10.26 9.92 -7.90
CA SER A 170 -11.38 9.38 -7.11
C SER A 170 -11.32 9.89 -5.67
N THR A 171 -12.44 10.37 -5.17
CA THR A 171 -12.58 10.87 -3.79
C THR A 171 -12.80 9.74 -2.78
N GLN A 172 -12.60 8.49 -3.18
CA GLN A 172 -12.64 7.29 -2.33
C GLN A 172 -11.41 7.20 -1.42
N ALA A 173 -11.16 8.22 -0.61
CA ALA A 173 -9.97 8.37 0.21
C ALA A 173 -10.24 9.28 1.41
N ILE A 174 -10.91 8.76 2.45
CA ILE A 174 -11.24 9.56 3.66
C ILE A 174 -9.96 10.00 4.40
N ALA A 175 -8.94 9.13 4.46
CA ALA A 175 -7.66 9.44 5.10
C ALA A 175 -6.72 10.25 4.20
N GLY A 176 -6.79 10.08 2.90
CA GLY A 176 -5.96 10.73 1.89
C GLY A 176 -5.53 9.78 0.77
N THR A 177 -4.80 10.32 -0.19
CA THR A 177 -4.34 9.61 -1.38
C THR A 177 -2.81 9.63 -1.47
N ILE A 178 -2.21 8.49 -1.78
CA ILE A 178 -0.81 8.36 -2.16
C ILE A 178 -0.77 8.07 -3.65
N ASN A 179 -0.29 9.02 -4.46
CA ASN A 179 -0.14 8.86 -5.89
C ASN A 179 1.33 8.64 -6.23
N ILE A 180 1.62 7.49 -6.82
CA ILE A 180 2.95 7.11 -7.28
C ILE A 180 3.03 7.46 -8.75
N VAL A 181 3.78 8.51 -9.06
CA VAL A 181 4.00 8.96 -10.43
C VAL A 181 5.23 8.23 -10.98
N LEU A 182 5.02 7.43 -12.01
CA LEU A 182 6.09 6.69 -12.65
C LEU A 182 6.81 7.58 -13.66
N ARG A 183 8.10 7.32 -13.88
CA ARG A 183 8.93 8.12 -14.81
C ARG A 183 8.37 8.04 -16.24
N GLU A 184 8.16 9.16 -16.89
CA GLU A 184 7.70 9.21 -18.28
C GLU A 184 8.86 9.08 -19.27
N GLU A 185 9.99 9.76 -19.01
CA GLU A 185 11.19 9.67 -19.85
C GLU A 185 12.31 8.96 -19.10
N TYR A 186 12.88 7.95 -19.71
CA TYR A 186 14.07 7.28 -19.20
C TYR A 186 15.29 7.85 -19.94
N LYS A 187 15.88 8.91 -19.40
CA LYS A 187 17.06 9.57 -19.97
C LYS A 187 18.37 8.83 -19.72
N GLN A 188 18.30 7.75 -18.95
CA GLN A 188 19.47 6.96 -18.58
C GLN A 188 19.82 6.01 -19.72
N LYS A 189 21.10 6.00 -20.14
CA LYS A 189 21.60 5.11 -21.21
C LYS A 189 22.23 3.84 -20.67
N ASP A 190 22.55 3.83 -19.36
CA ASP A 190 23.22 2.72 -18.72
C ASP A 190 22.24 1.60 -18.36
N ILE A 191 22.69 0.37 -18.50
CA ILE A 191 21.99 -0.82 -18.03
C ILE A 191 22.12 -0.89 -16.50
N ASP A 192 20.99 -0.91 -15.79
CA ASP A 192 21.00 -1.07 -14.34
C ASP A 192 20.86 -2.54 -13.95
N LEU A 193 21.88 -3.09 -13.27
CA LEU A 193 21.85 -4.41 -12.67
C LEU A 193 21.90 -4.31 -11.14
N LYS A 194 20.91 -4.92 -10.47
CA LYS A 194 20.82 -4.98 -9.01
C LYS A 194 20.78 -6.41 -8.53
N LEU A 195 21.74 -6.76 -7.67
CA LEU A 195 21.82 -8.04 -6.99
C LEU A 195 21.53 -7.82 -5.51
N SER A 196 20.54 -8.50 -4.97
CA SER A 196 20.15 -8.36 -3.56
C SER A 196 20.07 -9.72 -2.88
N LEU A 197 20.59 -9.80 -1.66
CA LEU A 197 20.53 -11.00 -0.83
C LEU A 197 19.99 -10.65 0.55
N GLY A 198 18.76 -11.05 0.81
CA GLY A 198 18.15 -11.00 2.13
C GLY A 198 18.56 -12.19 3.01
N TYR A 199 18.65 -11.96 4.32
CA TYR A 199 18.93 -13.01 5.31
C TYR A 199 18.05 -12.81 6.55
N GLU A 200 17.31 -13.85 6.92
CA GLU A 200 16.49 -13.90 8.13
C GLU A 200 16.58 -15.31 8.75
N GLN A 201 17.00 -15.43 9.98
CA GLN A 201 16.96 -16.70 10.73
C GLN A 201 17.53 -17.91 9.94
N GLY A 202 18.70 -17.76 9.34
CA GLY A 202 19.33 -18.81 8.53
C GLY A 202 18.77 -18.99 7.12
N ARG A 203 17.79 -18.15 6.71
CA ARG A 203 17.11 -18.25 5.41
C ARG A 203 17.57 -17.14 4.47
N LEU A 204 18.01 -17.53 3.27
CA LEU A 204 18.47 -16.60 2.23
C LEU A 204 17.32 -16.29 1.27
N ALA A 205 17.20 -15.03 0.88
CA ALA A 205 16.20 -14.48 -0.03
C ALA A 205 16.89 -13.68 -1.17
N PRO A 206 17.36 -14.35 -2.24
CA PRO A 206 17.99 -13.68 -3.38
C PRO A 206 16.98 -12.98 -4.27
N ASN A 207 17.39 -11.83 -4.82
CA ASN A 207 16.68 -11.07 -5.84
C ASN A 207 17.66 -10.53 -6.85
N VAL A 208 17.34 -10.64 -8.14
CA VAL A 208 18.11 -10.08 -9.26
C VAL A 208 17.14 -9.22 -10.07
N SER A 209 17.50 -7.97 -10.32
CA SER A 209 16.75 -7.02 -11.13
C SER A 209 17.63 -6.43 -12.21
N LEU A 210 17.10 -6.35 -13.43
CA LEU A 210 17.77 -5.79 -14.60
C LEU A 210 16.84 -4.77 -15.26
N THR A 211 17.38 -3.61 -15.61
CA THR A 211 16.71 -2.61 -16.46
C THR A 211 17.59 -2.26 -17.63
N VAL A 212 17.10 -2.44 -18.83
CA VAL A 212 17.78 -2.13 -20.09
C VAL A 212 17.02 -1.00 -20.78
N PRO A 213 17.54 0.24 -20.71
CA PRO A 213 17.00 1.36 -21.47
C PRO A 213 17.45 1.33 -22.93
N GLY A 214 16.71 1.99 -23.83
CA GLY A 214 17.10 2.15 -25.21
C GLY A 214 16.21 3.15 -25.95
N GLU A 215 16.70 3.56 -27.11
CA GLU A 215 16.02 4.49 -28.01
C GLU A 215 16.09 3.99 -29.44
N MET A 216 14.99 4.11 -30.17
CA MET A 216 14.90 3.75 -31.60
C MET A 216 14.01 4.80 -32.29
N GLY A 217 14.64 5.82 -32.87
CA GLY A 217 13.92 6.95 -33.47
C GLY A 217 13.07 7.68 -32.44
N SER A 218 11.77 7.78 -32.70
CA SER A 218 10.80 8.42 -31.79
C SER A 218 10.34 7.53 -30.62
N LEU A 219 10.80 6.28 -30.55
CA LEU A 219 10.49 5.34 -29.50
C LEU A 219 11.63 5.29 -28.48
N SER A 220 11.37 5.66 -27.22
CA SER A 220 12.21 5.34 -26.07
C SER A 220 11.59 4.22 -25.25
N TYR A 221 12.43 3.33 -24.72
CA TYR A 221 11.96 2.20 -23.93
C TYR A 221 12.86 1.90 -22.74
N ALA A 222 12.30 1.26 -21.73
CA ALA A 222 13.02 0.66 -20.64
C ALA A 222 12.45 -0.74 -20.37
N LEU A 223 13.27 -1.78 -20.59
CA LEU A 223 12.89 -3.17 -20.35
C LEU A 223 13.34 -3.54 -18.95
N SER A 224 12.42 -3.53 -17.98
CA SER A 224 12.70 -3.87 -16.58
C SER A 224 12.15 -5.24 -16.24
N GLY A 225 12.95 -6.03 -15.53
CA GLY A 225 12.54 -7.34 -15.02
C GLY A 225 13.28 -7.72 -13.76
N SER A 226 12.64 -8.55 -12.94
CA SER A 226 13.27 -9.13 -11.74
C SER A 226 12.84 -10.57 -11.50
N VAL A 227 13.75 -11.35 -10.93
CA VAL A 227 13.51 -12.70 -10.43
C VAL A 227 13.84 -12.70 -8.95
N PHE A 228 12.93 -13.20 -8.13
CA PHE A 228 13.10 -13.17 -6.68
C PHE A 228 12.70 -14.48 -6.01
N GLN A 229 13.34 -14.74 -4.89
CA GLN A 229 12.88 -15.71 -3.91
C GLN A 229 12.77 -15.04 -2.55
N ASN A 230 11.62 -15.16 -1.92
CA ASN A 230 11.41 -14.77 -0.52
C ASN A 230 11.23 -16.01 0.34
N ARG A 231 11.84 -16.01 1.53
CA ARG A 231 11.66 -17.06 2.54
C ARG A 231 11.31 -16.39 3.85
N GLN A 232 10.16 -16.77 4.39
CA GLN A 232 9.59 -16.17 5.59
C GLN A 232 9.35 -17.27 6.64
N HIS A 233 9.67 -16.95 7.88
CA HIS A 233 9.37 -17.77 9.03
C HIS A 233 8.58 -16.96 10.05
N ASP A 234 7.45 -17.48 10.44
CA ASP A 234 6.56 -16.86 11.38
C ASP A 234 6.34 -17.82 12.56
N GLU A 235 6.54 -17.32 13.77
CA GLU A 235 6.26 -18.00 15.02
C GLU A 235 5.37 -17.13 15.88
N GLY A 236 4.45 -17.77 16.59
CA GLY A 236 3.58 -17.10 17.53
C GLY A 236 3.00 -18.04 18.56
N SER A 237 2.47 -17.46 19.62
CA SER A 237 1.70 -18.16 20.62
C SER A 237 0.41 -17.41 20.89
N THR A 238 -0.67 -18.18 21.13
CA THR A 238 -1.96 -17.63 21.54
C THR A 238 -2.36 -18.29 22.86
N PHE A 239 -2.53 -17.46 23.91
CA PHE A 239 -3.18 -17.90 25.14
C PHE A 239 -4.67 -17.61 25.00
N THR A 240 -5.50 -18.59 25.28
CA THR A 240 -6.97 -18.48 25.34
C THR A 240 -7.46 -18.84 26.72
N ASN A 241 -8.33 -17.99 27.27
CA ASN A 241 -9.14 -18.29 28.46
C ASN A 241 -10.59 -17.90 28.11
N SER A 242 -11.47 -18.90 28.09
CA SER A 242 -12.86 -18.77 27.66
C SER A 242 -13.80 -19.45 28.63
N TYR A 243 -14.87 -18.74 28.98
CA TYR A 243 -16.01 -19.26 29.69
C TYR A 243 -17.26 -18.92 28.89
N ASP A 244 -17.91 -19.95 28.32
CA ASP A 244 -19.12 -19.84 27.53
C ASP A 244 -20.29 -20.52 28.25
N HIS A 245 -21.35 -19.77 28.53
CA HIS A 245 -22.59 -20.24 29.16
C HIS A 245 -23.82 -19.91 28.28
N GLY A 246 -23.58 -19.64 27.03
CA GLY A 246 -24.62 -19.49 26.02
C GLY A 246 -25.25 -20.84 25.63
N PRO A 247 -26.12 -20.82 24.63
CA PRO A 247 -26.71 -22.05 24.11
C PRO A 247 -25.64 -23.04 23.61
N GLN A 248 -25.52 -24.15 24.33
CA GLN A 248 -24.52 -25.17 24.03
C GLN A 248 -25.00 -26.16 22.98
N ARG A 249 -24.05 -26.79 22.30
CA ARG A 249 -24.31 -27.83 21.28
C ARG A 249 -25.09 -29.05 21.85
N ASP A 250 -24.74 -29.40 23.07
CA ASP A 250 -25.42 -30.45 23.86
C ASP A 250 -26.44 -29.78 24.79
N PRO A 251 -27.76 -30.06 24.64
CA PRO A 251 -28.79 -29.46 25.50
C PRO A 251 -28.62 -29.74 26.98
N GLN A 252 -27.83 -30.77 27.36
CA GLN A 252 -27.51 -31.10 28.76
C GLN A 252 -26.33 -30.27 29.28
N THR A 253 -25.66 -29.48 28.46
CA THR A 253 -24.52 -28.64 28.85
C THR A 253 -24.99 -27.22 29.10
N ILE A 254 -24.66 -26.66 30.28
CA ILE A 254 -25.01 -25.28 30.65
C ILE A 254 -23.85 -24.31 30.51
N SER A 255 -22.60 -24.79 30.52
CA SER A 255 -21.42 -23.93 30.25
C SER A 255 -20.23 -24.74 29.79
N GLU A 256 -19.29 -24.07 29.15
CA GLU A 256 -18.02 -24.62 28.70
C GLU A 256 -16.86 -23.72 29.13
N THR A 257 -15.83 -24.32 29.71
CA THR A 257 -14.57 -23.65 30.09
C THR A 257 -13.45 -24.20 29.23
N LEU A 258 -12.66 -23.29 28.62
CA LEU A 258 -11.49 -23.64 27.82
C LEU A 258 -10.30 -22.76 28.21
N ILE A 259 -9.21 -23.35 28.66
CA ILE A 259 -7.93 -22.67 28.91
C ILE A 259 -6.83 -23.40 28.16
N GLN A 260 -6.17 -22.71 27.23
CA GLN A 260 -5.14 -23.31 26.40
C GLN A 260 -4.04 -22.34 25.96
N ASN A 261 -2.88 -22.91 25.62
CA ASN A 261 -1.83 -22.26 24.86
C ASN A 261 -1.69 -22.95 23.50
N GLN A 262 -1.72 -22.17 22.43
CA GLN A 262 -1.46 -22.64 21.08
C GLN A 262 -0.14 -22.03 20.59
N PHE A 263 0.75 -22.85 20.04
CA PHE A 263 2.00 -22.44 19.41
C PHE A 263 1.91 -22.70 17.91
N ASP A 264 2.08 -21.65 17.12
CA ASP A 264 1.98 -21.70 15.67
C ASP A 264 3.33 -21.40 15.02
N GLN A 265 3.70 -22.20 14.04
CA GLN A 265 4.85 -22.00 13.18
C GLN A 265 4.43 -22.07 11.72
N THR A 266 4.91 -21.11 10.91
CA THR A 266 4.68 -21.11 9.47
C THR A 266 5.98 -20.84 8.74
N ASN A 267 6.36 -21.74 7.83
CA ASN A 267 7.44 -21.53 6.88
C ASN A 267 6.84 -21.30 5.51
N ARG A 268 7.22 -20.21 4.84
CA ARG A 268 6.76 -19.85 3.50
C ARG A 268 7.94 -19.59 2.59
N ARG A 269 7.88 -20.15 1.40
CA ARG A 269 8.79 -19.86 0.30
C ARG A 269 8.00 -19.35 -0.89
N THR A 270 8.32 -18.14 -1.34
CA THR A 270 7.71 -17.55 -2.54
C THR A 270 8.80 -17.30 -3.55
N THR A 271 8.61 -17.77 -4.77
CA THR A 271 9.46 -17.47 -5.94
C THR A 271 8.62 -16.79 -7.00
N GLY A 272 9.22 -15.89 -7.76
CA GLY A 272 8.46 -15.21 -8.81
C GLY A 272 9.31 -14.40 -9.76
N ILE A 273 8.64 -13.93 -10.80
CA ILE A 273 9.17 -13.00 -11.80
C ILE A 273 8.26 -11.79 -11.89
N HIS A 274 8.86 -10.60 -12.07
CA HIS A 274 8.18 -9.38 -12.43
C HIS A 274 8.78 -8.85 -13.73
N LEU A 275 7.95 -8.48 -14.68
CA LEU A 275 8.35 -7.78 -15.90
C LEU A 275 7.52 -6.50 -16.01
N THR A 276 8.22 -5.38 -16.14
CA THR A 276 7.61 -4.05 -16.22
C THR A 276 8.23 -3.22 -17.33
N PRO A 277 8.16 -3.69 -18.61
CA PRO A 277 8.66 -2.88 -19.70
C PRO A 277 7.84 -1.59 -19.83
N ARG A 278 8.48 -0.55 -20.32
CA ARG A 278 7.87 0.73 -20.62
C ARG A 278 8.27 1.18 -22.00
N PHE A 279 7.33 1.73 -22.74
CA PHE A 279 7.49 2.26 -24.09
C PHE A 279 6.91 3.67 -24.13
N ASN A 280 7.70 4.64 -24.58
CA ASN A 280 7.27 6.00 -24.83
C ASN A 280 7.51 6.34 -26.30
N TYR A 281 6.44 6.71 -26.99
CA TYR A 281 6.50 7.11 -28.38
C TYR A 281 6.17 8.59 -28.50
N LYS A 282 7.02 9.35 -29.16
CA LYS A 282 6.83 10.76 -29.44
C LYS A 282 6.47 10.93 -30.91
N PHE A 283 5.26 11.42 -31.18
CA PHE A 283 4.78 11.68 -32.53
C PHE A 283 5.40 12.96 -33.10
N GLU A 284 5.39 13.10 -34.43
CA GLU A 284 5.92 14.28 -35.13
C GLU A 284 5.14 15.57 -34.78
N ASN A 285 3.84 15.46 -34.48
CA ASN A 285 3.01 16.58 -34.01
C ASN A 285 3.24 16.97 -32.55
N GLY A 286 4.18 16.34 -31.86
CA GLY A 286 4.51 16.58 -30.45
C GLY A 286 3.66 15.81 -29.43
N ASP A 287 2.71 15.00 -29.85
CA ASP A 287 1.98 14.10 -28.97
C ASP A 287 2.91 13.08 -28.35
N THR A 288 2.52 12.57 -27.18
CA THR A 288 3.23 11.48 -26.52
C THR A 288 2.29 10.34 -26.18
N LEU A 289 2.75 9.12 -26.41
CA LEU A 289 2.06 7.89 -26.02
C LEU A 289 2.99 7.05 -25.16
N MET A 290 2.62 6.85 -23.90
CA MET A 290 3.28 5.92 -22.99
C MET A 290 2.45 4.65 -22.87
N VAL A 291 3.09 3.49 -22.98
CA VAL A 291 2.47 2.18 -22.72
C VAL A 291 3.36 1.40 -21.77
N GLN A 292 2.78 0.88 -20.71
CA GLN A 292 3.49 0.10 -19.68
C GLN A 292 2.73 -1.18 -19.37
N PRO A 293 3.10 -2.31 -19.97
CA PRO A 293 2.64 -3.62 -19.53
C PRO A 293 3.33 -4.01 -18.22
N PHE A 294 2.64 -4.81 -17.44
CA PHE A 294 3.11 -5.37 -16.18
C PHE A 294 2.73 -6.85 -16.15
N LEU A 295 3.71 -7.72 -15.99
CA LEU A 295 3.51 -9.15 -15.78
C LEU A 295 4.13 -9.53 -14.45
N MET A 296 3.35 -10.18 -13.60
CA MET A 296 3.82 -10.84 -12.38
C MET A 296 3.36 -12.29 -12.39
N ASN A 297 4.30 -13.20 -12.17
CA ASN A 297 3.99 -14.59 -11.86
C ASN A 297 4.73 -14.96 -10.58
N SER A 298 4.03 -15.58 -9.62
CA SER A 298 4.63 -16.05 -8.38
C SER A 298 4.01 -17.36 -7.92
N ARG A 299 4.86 -18.19 -7.33
CA ARG A 299 4.50 -19.44 -6.68
C ARG A 299 4.90 -19.38 -5.22
N SER A 300 3.98 -19.73 -4.34
CA SER A 300 4.17 -19.73 -2.89
C SER A 300 3.85 -21.10 -2.33
N ASP A 301 4.82 -21.72 -1.65
CA ASP A 301 4.67 -22.96 -0.91
C ASP A 301 4.81 -22.64 0.58
N SER A 302 3.93 -23.15 1.42
CA SER A 302 4.01 -22.99 2.87
C SER A 302 3.73 -24.29 3.61
N SER A 303 4.41 -24.43 4.75
CA SER A 303 4.12 -25.47 5.75
C SER A 303 3.76 -24.81 7.06
N THR A 304 2.79 -25.34 7.76
CA THR A 304 2.32 -24.88 9.05
C THR A 304 2.35 -25.99 10.07
N ARG A 305 2.60 -25.64 11.33
CA ARG A 305 2.45 -26.52 12.49
C ARG A 305 1.80 -25.71 13.61
N SER A 306 0.80 -26.33 14.24
CA SER A 306 0.16 -25.80 15.44
C SER A 306 0.22 -26.86 16.52
N ASP A 307 0.76 -26.52 17.68
CA ASP A 307 0.79 -27.39 18.86
C ASP A 307 -0.09 -26.75 19.93
N ILE A 308 -1.07 -27.50 20.47
CA ILE A 308 -1.96 -27.04 21.53
C ILE A 308 -1.59 -27.70 22.85
N ASN A 309 -1.26 -26.89 23.81
CA ASN A 309 -1.16 -27.28 25.22
C ASN A 309 -2.47 -26.88 25.91
N LEU A 310 -3.37 -27.88 26.03
CA LEU A 310 -4.62 -27.75 26.73
C LEU A 310 -4.35 -27.80 28.24
N ILE A 311 -4.69 -26.69 28.91
CA ILE A 311 -4.53 -26.55 30.38
C ILE A 311 -5.79 -27.07 31.05
N ASP A 312 -6.96 -26.62 30.57
CA ASP A 312 -8.25 -27.03 31.10
C ASP A 312 -9.33 -26.95 30.02
N HIS A 313 -10.18 -27.96 29.92
CA HIS A 313 -11.34 -27.99 29.06
C HIS A 313 -12.42 -28.92 29.63
N TYR A 314 -13.46 -28.31 30.18
CA TYR A 314 -14.59 -29.07 30.74
C TYR A 314 -15.92 -28.40 30.37
N VAL A 315 -16.95 -29.22 30.34
CA VAL A 315 -18.34 -28.79 30.22
C VAL A 315 -19.07 -29.04 31.53
N THR A 316 -19.88 -28.09 31.95
CA THR A 316 -20.76 -28.21 33.12
C THR A 316 -22.13 -28.68 32.63
N LYS A 317 -22.61 -29.80 33.18
CA LYS A 317 -23.91 -30.38 32.84
C LYS A 317 -25.04 -29.76 33.66
N LEU A 318 -26.29 -30.02 33.30
CA LEU A 318 -27.49 -29.57 34.00
C LEU A 318 -27.55 -29.97 35.48
N ASP A 319 -26.92 -31.09 35.86
CA ASP A 319 -26.78 -31.54 37.25
C ASP A 319 -25.60 -30.89 37.98
N ASN A 320 -24.98 -29.87 37.41
CA ASN A 320 -23.80 -29.17 37.91
C ASN A 320 -22.53 -30.04 37.99
N THR A 321 -22.51 -31.21 37.34
CA THR A 321 -21.27 -31.97 37.19
C THR A 321 -20.35 -31.39 36.12
N ASN A 322 -19.04 -31.37 36.39
CA ASN A 322 -18.03 -30.97 35.40
C ASN A 322 -17.48 -32.25 34.75
N VAL A 323 -17.63 -32.32 33.45
CA VAL A 323 -17.13 -33.43 32.65
C VAL A 323 -16.02 -32.92 31.73
N LEU A 324 -14.86 -33.59 31.72
CA LEU A 324 -13.80 -33.29 30.76
C LEU A 324 -14.36 -33.37 29.34
N ALA A 325 -14.21 -32.27 28.59
CA ALA A 325 -14.54 -32.26 27.17
C ALA A 325 -13.46 -33.06 26.43
N THR A 326 -13.81 -34.30 26.03
CA THR A 326 -12.86 -35.26 25.44
C THR A 326 -12.96 -35.31 23.91
N ASN A 327 -14.00 -34.72 23.33
CA ASN A 327 -14.30 -34.88 21.91
C ASN A 327 -14.07 -33.60 21.11
N GLY A 328 -13.21 -33.68 20.10
CA GLY A 328 -13.05 -32.70 19.04
C GLY A 328 -11.82 -31.78 19.15
N ASP A 329 -11.04 -31.86 20.22
CA ASP A 329 -9.82 -31.07 20.35
C ASP A 329 -8.64 -31.76 19.69
N PHE A 330 -8.00 -31.06 18.75
CA PHE A 330 -6.71 -31.50 18.25
C PHE A 330 -5.60 -31.04 19.20
N ALA A 331 -4.60 -31.88 19.39
CA ALA A 331 -3.38 -31.52 20.12
C ALA A 331 -2.30 -30.99 19.18
N VAL A 332 -2.25 -31.52 17.98
CA VAL A 332 -1.29 -31.13 16.94
C VAL A 332 -2.02 -30.98 15.61
N ALA A 333 -1.70 -29.91 14.88
CA ALA A 333 -2.09 -29.80 13.47
C ALA A 333 -0.87 -29.52 12.61
N THR A 334 -0.80 -30.17 11.45
CA THR A 334 0.20 -29.91 10.41
C THR A 334 -0.51 -29.56 9.11
N GLY A 335 0.04 -28.61 8.36
CA GLY A 335 -0.57 -28.19 7.12
C GLY A 335 0.45 -27.87 6.05
N SER A 336 -0.01 -27.95 4.80
CA SER A 336 0.70 -27.45 3.63
C SER A 336 -0.24 -26.62 2.78
N ALA A 337 0.28 -25.58 2.16
CA ALA A 337 -0.47 -24.82 1.17
C ALA A 337 0.42 -24.46 0.00
N HIS A 338 -0.19 -24.46 -1.17
CA HIS A 338 0.39 -24.07 -2.43
C HIS A 338 -0.48 -22.99 -3.08
N ALA A 339 0.13 -21.93 -3.60
CA ALA A 339 -0.57 -20.88 -4.33
C ALA A 339 0.23 -20.43 -5.54
N GLU A 340 -0.43 -20.33 -6.68
CA GLU A 340 0.09 -19.72 -7.90
C GLU A 340 -0.71 -18.46 -8.23
N THR A 341 0.00 -17.38 -8.50
CA THR A 341 -0.62 -16.10 -8.83
C THR A 341 0.01 -15.54 -10.10
N THR A 342 -0.82 -15.20 -11.06
CA THR A 342 -0.41 -14.55 -12.31
C THR A 342 -1.25 -13.28 -12.52
N PHE A 343 -0.57 -12.16 -12.75
CA PHE A 343 -1.19 -10.91 -13.18
C PHE A 343 -0.56 -10.44 -14.47
N LEU A 344 -1.39 -10.14 -15.45
CA LEU A 344 -1.03 -9.41 -16.65
C LEU A 344 -1.87 -8.14 -16.66
N ARG A 345 -1.23 -6.99 -16.70
CA ARG A 345 -1.90 -5.69 -16.80
C ARG A 345 -1.15 -4.80 -17.77
N GLY A 346 -1.89 -3.99 -18.51
CA GLY A 346 -1.35 -2.90 -19.30
C GLY A 346 -2.04 -1.61 -18.97
N PHE A 347 -1.30 -0.53 -18.97
CA PHE A 347 -1.87 0.81 -18.97
C PHE A 347 -1.09 1.70 -19.91
N GLY A 348 -1.79 2.67 -20.49
CA GLY A 348 -1.25 3.63 -21.38
C GLY A 348 -1.78 5.02 -21.09
N ASN A 349 -1.02 5.99 -21.53
CA ASN A 349 -1.33 7.40 -21.41
C ASN A 349 -0.98 8.09 -22.74
N TRP A 350 -1.96 8.69 -23.40
CA TRP A 350 -1.76 9.53 -24.56
C TRP A 350 -2.01 10.98 -24.18
N GLN A 351 -1.07 11.85 -24.55
CA GLN A 351 -1.14 13.27 -24.29
C GLN A 351 -1.04 14.05 -25.58
N HIS A 352 -2.00 14.94 -25.80
CA HIS A 352 -2.03 15.92 -26.88
C HIS A 352 -1.96 17.35 -26.32
N LYS A 353 -1.14 18.18 -26.93
CA LYS A 353 -1.02 19.60 -26.60
C LYS A 353 -1.52 20.44 -27.78
N PHE A 354 -2.59 21.21 -27.54
CA PHE A 354 -3.14 22.13 -28.54
C PHE A 354 -2.31 23.43 -28.66
N GLU A 355 -2.51 24.15 -29.73
CA GLU A 355 -1.81 25.42 -30.00
C GLU A 355 -2.10 26.51 -28.95
N ASP A 356 -3.31 26.51 -28.37
CA ASP A 356 -3.74 27.42 -27.29
C ASP A 356 -3.22 27.01 -25.89
N ASN A 357 -2.24 26.13 -25.81
CA ASN A 357 -1.70 25.51 -24.61
C ASN A 357 -2.71 24.64 -23.81
N SER A 358 -3.91 24.39 -24.32
CA SER A 358 -4.79 23.36 -23.77
C SER A 358 -4.12 21.97 -23.92
N LYS A 359 -4.47 21.07 -23.02
CA LYS A 359 -3.94 19.70 -23.01
C LYS A 359 -5.08 18.70 -22.86
N LEU A 360 -5.04 17.66 -23.67
CA LEU A 360 -5.87 16.49 -23.51
C LEU A 360 -4.99 15.31 -23.12
N ASN A 361 -5.32 14.68 -22.00
CA ASN A 361 -4.66 13.49 -21.51
C ASN A 361 -5.69 12.36 -21.49
N ILE A 362 -5.44 11.26 -22.20
CA ILE A 362 -6.30 10.07 -22.20
C ILE A 362 -5.52 8.91 -21.63
N LYS A 363 -6.06 8.32 -20.59
CA LYS A 363 -5.55 7.11 -19.94
C LYS A 363 -6.42 5.93 -20.33
N PHE A 364 -5.79 4.77 -20.50
CA PHE A 364 -6.47 3.51 -20.75
C PHE A 364 -5.69 2.36 -20.14
N GLY A 365 -6.39 1.34 -19.73
CA GLY A 365 -5.74 0.19 -19.14
C GLY A 365 -6.68 -1.00 -19.01
N GLY A 366 -6.09 -2.14 -18.72
CA GLY A 366 -6.83 -3.36 -18.48
C GLY A 366 -5.93 -4.43 -17.91
N GLY A 367 -6.53 -5.48 -17.37
CA GLY A 367 -5.75 -6.54 -16.76
C GLY A 367 -6.52 -7.83 -16.58
N LEU A 368 -5.73 -8.90 -16.47
CA LEU A 368 -6.17 -10.25 -16.17
C LEU A 368 -5.42 -10.74 -14.93
N GLY A 369 -6.12 -11.33 -14.01
CA GLY A 369 -5.57 -11.96 -12.80
C GLY A 369 -6.03 -13.40 -12.68
N LYS A 370 -5.10 -14.28 -12.33
CA LYS A 370 -5.35 -15.67 -12.01
C LYS A 370 -4.69 -15.99 -10.68
N MET A 371 -5.44 -16.56 -9.75
CA MET A 371 -4.92 -17.07 -8.50
C MET A 371 -5.54 -18.44 -8.24
N ASP A 372 -4.70 -19.47 -8.18
CA ASP A 372 -5.07 -20.83 -7.82
C ASP A 372 -4.36 -21.18 -6.52
N SER A 373 -5.09 -21.68 -5.53
CA SER A 373 -4.51 -22.12 -4.28
C SER A 373 -5.18 -23.39 -3.77
N ASN A 374 -4.38 -24.23 -3.14
CA ASN A 374 -4.84 -25.41 -2.43
C ASN A 374 -4.13 -25.50 -1.07
N SER A 375 -4.83 -26.03 -0.08
CA SER A 375 -4.25 -26.32 1.22
C SER A 375 -4.82 -27.61 1.79
N LEU A 376 -3.98 -28.29 2.58
CA LEU A 376 -4.32 -29.46 3.35
C LEU A 376 -3.92 -29.20 4.80
N ARG A 377 -4.79 -29.58 5.75
CA ARG A 377 -4.52 -29.52 7.18
C ARG A 377 -4.96 -30.83 7.84
N TYR A 378 -4.01 -31.51 8.44
CA TYR A 378 -4.21 -32.72 9.25
C TYR A 378 -4.28 -32.33 10.71
N GLN A 379 -5.25 -32.80 11.43
CA GLN A 379 -5.40 -32.60 12.87
C GLN A 379 -5.28 -33.97 13.59
N PHE A 380 -4.54 -33.98 14.69
CA PHE A 380 -4.23 -35.18 15.46
C PHE A 380 -4.62 -34.97 16.92
N ASP A 381 -5.16 -35.99 17.54
CA ASP A 381 -5.43 -36.03 18.98
C ASP A 381 -4.14 -36.14 19.82
N LYS A 382 -4.28 -36.18 21.14
CA LYS A 382 -3.16 -36.35 22.08
C LYS A 382 -2.43 -37.70 21.95
N THR A 383 -3.05 -38.71 21.36
CA THR A 383 -2.50 -40.03 21.15
C THR A 383 -1.84 -40.20 19.79
N GLY A 384 -1.94 -39.17 18.94
CA GLY A 384 -1.38 -39.12 17.59
C GLY A 384 -2.29 -39.71 16.52
N ASN A 385 -3.55 -40.03 16.83
CA ASN A 385 -4.52 -40.44 15.83
C ASN A 385 -4.99 -39.24 15.03
N GLN A 386 -5.11 -39.39 13.71
CA GLN A 386 -5.71 -38.38 12.87
C GLN A 386 -7.22 -38.29 13.13
N ILE A 387 -7.71 -37.14 13.50
CA ILE A 387 -9.12 -36.87 13.76
C ILE A 387 -9.79 -36.18 12.59
N ASP A 388 -9.07 -35.20 11.92
CA ASP A 388 -9.61 -34.44 10.81
C ASP A 388 -8.60 -34.25 9.68
N LEU A 389 -9.11 -34.21 8.45
CA LEU A 389 -8.42 -33.78 7.25
C LEU A 389 -9.23 -32.68 6.59
N ILE A 390 -8.74 -31.43 6.69
CA ILE A 390 -9.35 -30.27 6.08
C ILE A 390 -8.62 -29.97 4.78
N SER A 391 -9.37 -29.86 3.68
CA SER A 391 -8.84 -29.48 2.38
C SER A 391 -9.58 -28.27 1.81
N ASP A 392 -8.82 -27.27 1.35
CA ASP A 392 -9.38 -26.10 0.67
C ASP A 392 -8.77 -25.98 -0.73
N VAL A 393 -9.62 -25.75 -1.73
CA VAL A 393 -9.24 -25.38 -3.09
C VAL A 393 -9.93 -24.07 -3.43
N ASN A 394 -9.17 -23.07 -3.87
CA ASN A 394 -9.71 -21.77 -4.24
C ASN A 394 -9.09 -21.32 -5.57
N ASN A 395 -9.96 -21.06 -6.55
CA ASN A 395 -9.60 -20.57 -7.87
C ASN A 395 -10.25 -19.21 -8.08
N THR A 396 -9.46 -18.18 -8.35
CA THR A 396 -9.95 -16.83 -8.60
C THR A 396 -9.47 -16.34 -9.96
N ARG A 397 -10.37 -15.74 -10.71
CA ARG A 397 -10.12 -15.06 -11.98
C ARG A 397 -10.63 -13.64 -11.90
N ASP A 398 -9.75 -12.70 -12.20
CA ASP A 398 -10.08 -11.28 -12.25
C ASP A 398 -9.84 -10.75 -13.66
N SER A 399 -10.71 -9.89 -14.16
CA SER A 399 -10.47 -9.07 -15.34
C SER A 399 -10.91 -7.64 -15.10
N SER A 400 -10.21 -6.70 -15.71
CA SER A 400 -10.54 -5.27 -15.59
C SER A 400 -10.24 -4.52 -16.86
N LEU A 401 -11.02 -3.48 -17.10
CA LEU A 401 -10.82 -2.48 -18.17
C LEU A 401 -11.08 -1.11 -17.54
N ASN A 402 -10.23 -0.14 -17.84
CA ASN A 402 -10.41 1.24 -17.40
C ASN A 402 -10.01 2.23 -18.48
N THR A 403 -10.68 3.38 -18.51
CA THR A 403 -10.29 4.55 -19.29
C THR A 403 -10.64 5.80 -18.54
N GLY A 404 -9.83 6.82 -18.69
CA GLY A 404 -10.06 8.15 -18.15
C GLY A 404 -9.55 9.21 -19.09
N GLY A 405 -10.09 10.41 -18.96
CA GLY A 405 -9.66 11.56 -19.73
C GLY A 405 -9.67 12.82 -18.91
N LYS A 406 -8.70 13.70 -19.18
CA LYS A 406 -8.60 15.03 -18.58
C LYS A 406 -8.27 16.03 -19.67
N PHE A 407 -9.16 16.97 -19.86
CA PHE A 407 -8.92 18.18 -20.65
C PHE A 407 -8.57 19.31 -19.71
N THR A 408 -7.46 20.01 -19.95
CA THR A 408 -7.00 21.15 -19.14
C THR A 408 -6.83 22.35 -20.04
N LYS A 409 -7.38 23.47 -19.66
CA LYS A 409 -7.32 24.74 -20.42
C LYS A 409 -6.93 25.89 -19.51
N PRO A 410 -5.81 26.58 -19.79
CA PRO A 410 -5.56 27.91 -19.25
C PRO A 410 -6.64 28.88 -19.75
N TYR A 411 -7.22 29.68 -18.83
CA TYR A 411 -8.28 30.61 -19.15
C TYR A 411 -8.09 31.92 -18.41
N GLY A 412 -8.18 33.07 -19.11
CA GLY A 412 -7.99 34.37 -18.52
C GLY A 412 -6.66 34.54 -17.80
N GLU A 413 -6.60 35.48 -16.84
CA GLU A 413 -5.43 35.67 -15.99
C GLU A 413 -5.49 34.74 -14.77
N GLY A 414 -4.59 33.75 -14.73
CA GLY A 414 -4.36 32.90 -13.56
C GLY A 414 -5.32 31.72 -13.36
N HIS A 415 -6.31 31.49 -14.25
CA HIS A 415 -7.21 30.34 -14.17
C HIS A 415 -6.68 29.12 -14.92
N THR A 416 -6.88 27.93 -14.34
CA THR A 416 -6.61 26.64 -14.99
C THR A 416 -7.84 25.74 -14.82
N LEU A 417 -8.69 25.75 -15.84
CA LEU A 417 -9.88 24.89 -15.90
C LEU A 417 -9.48 23.48 -16.29
N ALA A 418 -10.04 22.48 -15.62
CA ALA A 418 -9.92 21.08 -16.03
C ALA A 418 -11.26 20.35 -15.86
N ALA A 419 -11.57 19.49 -16.81
CA ALA A 419 -12.72 18.61 -16.77
C ALA A 419 -12.34 17.21 -17.29
N GLY A 420 -13.04 16.18 -16.85
CA GLY A 420 -12.70 14.84 -17.28
C GLY A 420 -13.66 13.77 -16.79
N TRP A 421 -13.28 12.53 -17.10
CA TRP A 421 -14.05 11.33 -16.77
C TRP A 421 -13.14 10.18 -16.36
N ASP A 422 -13.69 9.21 -15.62
CA ASP A 422 -13.11 7.89 -15.38
C ASP A 422 -14.19 6.81 -15.52
N ILE A 423 -13.86 5.74 -16.22
CA ILE A 423 -14.68 4.54 -16.39
C ILE A 423 -13.86 3.35 -15.97
N GLU A 424 -14.39 2.51 -15.09
CA GLU A 424 -13.75 1.26 -14.66
C GLU A 424 -14.77 0.14 -14.70
N MET A 425 -14.41 -0.98 -15.32
CA MET A 425 -15.18 -2.22 -15.36
C MET A 425 -14.32 -3.35 -14.82
N GLY A 426 -14.86 -4.16 -13.94
CA GLY A 426 -14.18 -5.30 -13.37
C GLY A 426 -15.09 -6.50 -13.26
N LYS A 427 -14.56 -7.69 -13.52
CA LYS A 427 -15.23 -8.97 -13.29
C LYS A 427 -14.35 -9.84 -12.42
N ARG A 428 -14.95 -10.50 -11.43
CA ARG A 428 -14.34 -11.54 -10.61
C ARG A 428 -15.18 -12.79 -10.67
N SER A 429 -14.52 -13.91 -10.94
CA SER A 429 -15.09 -15.25 -10.77
C SER A 429 -14.24 -16.00 -9.76
N GLN A 430 -14.88 -16.65 -8.81
CA GLN A 430 -14.21 -17.42 -7.76
C GLN A 430 -14.95 -18.73 -7.52
N THR A 431 -14.20 -19.82 -7.49
CA THR A 431 -14.67 -21.14 -7.06
C THR A 431 -13.91 -21.52 -5.80
N ARG A 432 -14.61 -21.86 -4.74
CA ARG A 432 -14.02 -22.37 -3.50
C ARG A 432 -14.68 -23.68 -3.11
N ILE A 433 -13.85 -24.68 -2.79
CA ILE A 433 -14.28 -25.96 -2.26
C ILE A 433 -13.54 -26.17 -0.93
N SER A 434 -14.29 -26.35 0.15
CA SER A 434 -13.75 -26.62 1.48
C SER A 434 -14.38 -27.92 2.00
N LEU A 435 -13.54 -28.93 2.25
CA LEU A 435 -13.98 -30.23 2.68
C LEU A 435 -13.36 -30.59 4.04
N ASP A 436 -14.15 -31.21 4.88
CA ASP A 436 -13.72 -31.85 6.10
C ASP A 436 -13.90 -33.37 5.95
N ASN A 437 -12.78 -34.14 6.06
CA ASN A 437 -12.76 -35.59 5.81
C ASN A 437 -13.41 -35.97 4.46
N GLY A 438 -13.19 -35.12 3.43
CA GLY A 438 -13.72 -35.35 2.08
C GLY A 438 -15.19 -34.98 1.87
N LYS A 439 -15.87 -34.42 2.88
CA LYS A 439 -17.27 -34.03 2.82
C LYS A 439 -17.43 -32.53 2.99
N SER A 440 -18.35 -31.94 2.23
CA SER A 440 -18.79 -30.55 2.48
C SER A 440 -19.59 -30.50 3.78
N GLN A 441 -19.15 -29.68 4.72
CA GLN A 441 -19.77 -29.60 6.04
C GLN A 441 -21.07 -28.76 6.01
N PHE A 442 -21.10 -27.71 5.20
CA PHE A 442 -22.25 -26.80 5.09
C PHE A 442 -22.57 -26.52 3.63
N ALA A 443 -23.81 -26.10 3.35
CA ALA A 443 -24.30 -25.82 1.99
C ALA A 443 -23.44 -24.79 1.26
N GLU A 444 -22.92 -23.78 1.98
CA GLU A 444 -22.12 -22.70 1.42
C GLU A 444 -20.63 -23.06 1.20
N SER A 445 -20.20 -24.27 1.55
CA SER A 445 -18.79 -24.69 1.48
C SER A 445 -18.21 -24.76 0.06
N GLY A 446 -19.04 -24.74 -0.97
CA GLY A 446 -18.62 -24.89 -2.37
C GLY A 446 -19.22 -23.86 -3.31
N ASP A 447 -19.70 -22.76 -2.80
CA ASP A 447 -20.37 -21.75 -3.63
C ASP A 447 -19.41 -21.06 -4.60
N ASN A 448 -19.88 -20.94 -5.84
CA ASN A 448 -19.24 -20.16 -6.87
C ASN A 448 -19.69 -18.70 -6.82
N LEU A 449 -18.75 -17.81 -7.01
CA LEU A 449 -19.01 -16.39 -7.07
C LEU A 449 -18.70 -15.85 -8.46
N ASP A 450 -19.67 -15.15 -9.04
CA ASP A 450 -19.46 -14.24 -10.16
C ASP A 450 -19.89 -12.84 -9.76
N ALA A 451 -18.98 -11.87 -9.86
CA ALA A 451 -19.26 -10.48 -9.53
C ALA A 451 -18.75 -9.55 -10.64
N ASN A 452 -19.55 -8.55 -10.96
CA ASN A 452 -19.22 -7.49 -11.90
C ASN A 452 -19.30 -6.15 -11.18
N THR A 453 -18.34 -5.29 -11.39
CA THR A 453 -18.30 -3.92 -10.87
C THR A 453 -18.16 -2.95 -12.04
N ARG A 454 -19.00 -1.92 -12.09
CA ARG A 454 -18.90 -0.80 -13.04
C ARG A 454 -18.84 0.49 -12.26
N ARG A 455 -17.88 1.32 -12.58
CA ARG A 455 -17.74 2.66 -12.01
C ARG A 455 -17.67 3.68 -13.14
N LEU A 456 -18.43 4.75 -12.99
CA LEU A 456 -18.39 5.91 -13.85
C LEU A 456 -18.17 7.14 -12.97
N ALA A 457 -17.29 8.02 -13.39
CA ALA A 457 -17.08 9.30 -12.72
C ALA A 457 -16.90 10.41 -13.75
N VAL A 458 -17.35 11.61 -13.37
CA VAL A 458 -17.10 12.85 -14.12
C VAL A 458 -16.71 13.94 -13.12
N PHE A 459 -15.82 14.83 -13.55
CA PHE A 459 -15.36 15.92 -12.71
C PHE A 459 -15.13 17.22 -13.51
N ALA A 460 -15.20 18.33 -12.80
CA ALA A 460 -14.75 19.64 -13.27
C ALA A 460 -14.07 20.36 -12.11
N GLN A 461 -13.05 21.14 -12.42
CA GLN A 461 -12.30 21.92 -11.44
C GLN A 461 -11.69 23.17 -12.05
N ASP A 462 -11.50 24.17 -11.21
CA ASP A 462 -10.73 25.37 -11.54
C ASP A 462 -9.70 25.65 -10.43
N GLU A 463 -8.48 25.91 -10.82
CA GLU A 463 -7.41 26.36 -9.96
C GLU A 463 -7.00 27.76 -10.41
N PHE A 464 -7.04 28.75 -9.48
CA PHE A 464 -6.79 30.13 -9.83
C PHE A 464 -6.10 30.93 -8.73
N ASP A 465 -5.34 31.91 -9.16
CA ASP A 465 -4.70 32.92 -8.29
C ASP A 465 -5.61 34.13 -8.19
N ILE A 466 -6.17 34.39 -6.99
CA ILE A 466 -6.98 35.61 -6.72
C ILE A 466 -6.07 36.85 -6.75
N ASN A 467 -4.87 36.71 -6.17
CA ASN A 467 -3.78 37.67 -6.17
C ASN A 467 -2.47 36.94 -5.79
N PRO A 468 -1.30 37.58 -5.76
CA PRO A 468 -0.03 36.92 -5.42
C PRO A 468 0.00 36.25 -4.05
N GLN A 469 -0.85 36.69 -3.10
CA GLN A 469 -0.95 36.12 -1.76
C GLN A 469 -1.96 34.98 -1.66
N PHE A 470 -3.03 34.99 -2.46
CA PHE A 470 -4.12 34.05 -2.34
C PHE A 470 -4.33 33.22 -3.62
N SER A 471 -4.28 31.92 -3.50
CA SER A 471 -4.69 30.96 -4.53
C SER A 471 -5.88 30.16 -4.04
N ALA A 472 -6.78 29.81 -4.94
CA ALA A 472 -7.95 29.01 -4.66
C ALA A 472 -8.10 27.87 -5.67
N TYR A 473 -8.76 26.82 -5.24
CA TYR A 473 -9.17 25.68 -6.05
C TYR A 473 -10.61 25.33 -5.70
N ALA A 474 -11.43 25.16 -6.72
CA ALA A 474 -12.80 24.67 -6.58
C ALA A 474 -13.01 23.51 -7.55
N GLY A 475 -13.52 22.39 -7.03
CA GLY A 475 -13.78 21.20 -7.83
C GLY A 475 -15.04 20.49 -7.41
N LEU A 476 -15.65 19.81 -8.36
CA LEU A 476 -16.81 18.93 -8.13
C LEU A 476 -16.59 17.63 -8.89
N ARG A 477 -16.81 16.52 -8.19
CA ARG A 477 -16.78 15.19 -8.78
C ARG A 477 -18.05 14.42 -8.44
N TRP A 478 -18.60 13.73 -9.42
CA TRP A 478 -19.63 12.73 -9.24
C TRP A 478 -19.07 11.35 -9.55
N GLU A 479 -19.36 10.36 -8.71
CA GLU A 479 -19.02 8.95 -8.93
C GLU A 479 -20.24 8.07 -8.72
N GLY A 480 -20.53 7.18 -9.68
CA GLY A 480 -21.54 6.13 -9.59
C GLY A 480 -20.88 4.76 -9.64
N ILE A 481 -21.28 3.86 -8.74
CA ILE A 481 -20.77 2.49 -8.64
C ILE A 481 -21.94 1.52 -8.66
N ARG A 482 -21.88 0.53 -9.54
CA ARG A 482 -22.81 -0.60 -9.61
C ARG A 482 -22.04 -1.90 -9.47
N THR A 483 -22.40 -2.69 -8.48
CA THR A 483 -21.87 -4.04 -8.26
C THR A 483 -23.01 -5.03 -8.39
N SER A 484 -22.86 -6.01 -9.27
CA SER A 484 -23.79 -7.13 -9.40
C SER A 484 -23.06 -8.44 -9.13
N SER A 485 -23.69 -9.35 -8.42
CA SER A 485 -23.14 -10.69 -8.14
C SER A 485 -24.22 -11.74 -8.25
N THR A 486 -23.81 -12.96 -8.55
CA THR A 486 -24.69 -14.14 -8.53
C THR A 486 -24.14 -15.11 -7.50
N VAL A 487 -24.96 -15.47 -6.52
CA VAL A 487 -24.64 -16.40 -5.44
C VAL A 487 -25.77 -17.40 -5.32
N GLY A 488 -25.48 -18.71 -5.39
CA GLY A 488 -26.48 -19.76 -5.30
C GLY A 488 -27.62 -19.61 -6.33
N GLY A 489 -27.33 -19.09 -7.53
CA GLY A 489 -28.30 -18.79 -8.58
C GLY A 489 -29.10 -17.49 -8.41
N ASN A 490 -28.96 -16.78 -7.29
CA ASN A 490 -29.64 -15.50 -7.04
C ASN A 490 -28.79 -14.33 -7.48
N ALA A 491 -29.35 -13.45 -8.31
CA ALA A 491 -28.71 -12.19 -8.70
C ALA A 491 -28.91 -11.12 -7.62
N ILE A 492 -27.83 -10.51 -7.18
CA ILE A 492 -27.81 -9.45 -6.18
C ILE A 492 -27.16 -8.21 -6.80
N GLU A 493 -27.73 -7.05 -6.58
CA GLU A 493 -27.23 -5.79 -7.09
C GLU A 493 -27.11 -4.75 -5.97
N ASN A 494 -25.99 -4.02 -5.98
CA ASN A 494 -25.76 -2.84 -5.16
C ASN A 494 -25.40 -1.67 -6.07
N THR A 495 -26.13 -0.56 -5.93
CA THR A 495 -25.87 0.69 -6.66
C THR A 495 -25.72 1.83 -5.67
N SER A 496 -24.68 2.63 -5.85
CA SER A 496 -24.41 3.80 -5.04
C SER A 496 -23.89 4.96 -5.91
N SER A 497 -24.15 6.19 -5.49
CA SER A 497 -23.56 7.37 -6.10
C SER A 497 -23.18 8.42 -5.06
N VAL A 498 -22.12 9.18 -5.34
CA VAL A 498 -21.60 10.19 -4.44
C VAL A 498 -21.23 11.44 -5.23
N TRP A 499 -21.64 12.61 -4.70
CA TRP A 499 -21.16 13.92 -5.10
C TRP A 499 -20.06 14.36 -4.12
N SER A 500 -18.97 14.86 -4.62
CA SER A 500 -17.81 15.28 -3.81
C SER A 500 -17.39 16.69 -4.19
N PRO A 501 -17.93 17.72 -3.55
CA PRO A 501 -17.38 19.07 -3.64
C PRO A 501 -16.04 19.17 -2.93
N VAL A 502 -15.12 19.95 -3.51
CA VAL A 502 -13.75 20.12 -3.03
C VAL A 502 -13.39 21.59 -3.15
N LEU A 503 -12.96 22.21 -2.05
CA LEU A 503 -12.45 23.57 -2.00
C LEU A 503 -11.11 23.59 -1.29
N HIS A 504 -10.11 24.25 -1.90
CA HIS A 504 -8.83 24.53 -1.26
C HIS A 504 -8.49 26.01 -1.37
N GLY A 505 -7.79 26.52 -0.37
CA GLY A 505 -7.26 27.88 -0.35
C GLY A 505 -5.83 27.88 0.18
N VAL A 506 -4.99 28.73 -0.37
CA VAL A 506 -3.63 28.98 0.10
C VAL A 506 -3.47 30.46 0.33
N TRP A 507 -3.01 30.81 1.52
CA TRP A 507 -2.60 32.16 1.87
C TRP A 507 -1.09 32.19 2.09
N ARG A 508 -0.38 32.89 1.23
CA ARG A 508 1.06 33.19 1.36
C ARG A 508 1.21 34.44 2.21
N ILE A 509 1.81 34.28 3.40
CA ILE A 509 1.84 35.36 4.42
C ILE A 509 2.77 36.50 3.96
N PRO A 510 2.27 37.71 3.81
CA PRO A 510 3.11 38.86 3.38
C PRO A 510 4.21 39.15 4.40
N GLY A 511 5.45 39.32 3.95
CA GLY A 511 6.58 39.67 4.81
C GLY A 511 7.17 38.51 5.63
N ALA A 512 6.54 37.34 5.62
CA ALA A 512 7.00 36.16 6.35
C ALA A 512 7.81 35.19 5.45
N GLY A 513 8.52 35.69 4.47
CA GLY A 513 9.37 34.90 3.58
C GLY A 513 8.56 33.94 2.71
N LYS A 514 8.72 32.61 2.94
CA LYS A 514 8.03 31.58 2.15
C LYS A 514 6.88 30.92 2.93
N ASP A 515 6.45 31.47 4.06
CA ASP A 515 5.42 30.89 4.92
C ASP A 515 4.04 30.95 4.28
N GLN A 516 3.23 29.94 4.56
CA GLN A 516 1.87 29.90 4.06
C GLN A 516 0.93 29.08 4.95
N ILE A 517 -0.36 29.42 4.85
CA ILE A 517 -1.46 28.69 5.45
C ILE A 517 -2.29 28.08 4.34
N ARG A 518 -2.67 26.81 4.51
CA ARG A 518 -3.58 26.10 3.63
C ARG A 518 -4.84 25.72 4.37
N ALA A 519 -5.98 25.88 3.72
CA ALA A 519 -7.26 25.41 4.21
C ALA A 519 -7.96 24.56 3.16
N SER A 520 -8.66 23.52 3.59
CA SER A 520 -9.42 22.64 2.68
C SER A 520 -10.76 22.27 3.29
N LEU A 521 -11.80 22.29 2.45
CA LEU A 521 -13.12 21.75 2.73
C LEU A 521 -13.41 20.69 1.68
N THR A 522 -13.61 19.44 2.11
CA THR A 522 -13.72 18.32 1.18
C THR A 522 -14.82 17.37 1.57
N GLN A 523 -15.48 16.78 0.57
CA GLN A 523 -16.31 15.60 0.76
C GLN A 523 -15.65 14.41 0.08
N SER A 524 -15.47 13.34 0.83
CA SER A 524 -14.87 12.08 0.40
C SER A 524 -15.72 10.91 0.85
N TYR A 525 -15.42 9.72 0.36
CA TYR A 525 -16.18 8.53 0.73
C TYR A 525 -15.29 7.28 0.77
N ARG A 526 -15.80 6.21 1.36
CA ARG A 526 -15.26 4.86 1.26
C ARG A 526 -16.32 3.92 0.76
N ALA A 527 -16.13 3.36 -0.44
CA ALA A 527 -17.04 2.33 -0.95
C ALA A 527 -16.86 1.03 -0.17
N PRO A 528 -17.92 0.24 0.04
CA PRO A 528 -17.80 -1.11 0.54
C PRO A 528 -16.85 -1.92 -0.34
N ALA A 529 -15.99 -2.76 0.27
CA ALA A 529 -15.14 -3.65 -0.50
C ALA A 529 -16.00 -4.71 -1.21
N LEU A 530 -15.53 -5.21 -2.37
CA LEU A 530 -16.28 -6.23 -3.11
C LEU A 530 -16.62 -7.45 -2.23
N ASN A 531 -15.67 -7.92 -1.43
CA ASN A 531 -15.89 -9.05 -0.52
C ASN A 531 -16.90 -8.75 0.60
N ASP A 532 -17.09 -7.46 0.94
CA ASP A 532 -18.09 -7.04 1.93
C ASP A 532 -19.52 -6.99 1.33
N LEU A 533 -19.63 -6.87 0.01
CA LEU A 533 -20.92 -6.86 -0.69
C LEU A 533 -21.41 -8.27 -1.06
N ILE A 534 -20.52 -9.26 -1.07
CA ILE A 534 -20.81 -10.60 -1.58
C ILE A 534 -21.21 -11.51 -0.43
N ALA A 535 -22.45 -12.00 -0.48
CA ALA A 535 -23.05 -12.85 0.55
C ALA A 535 -22.60 -14.33 0.46
N VAL A 536 -21.36 -14.62 0.06
CA VAL A 536 -20.77 -15.96 0.13
C VAL A 536 -20.09 -16.14 1.47
N THR A 537 -20.49 -17.15 2.22
CA THR A 537 -19.95 -17.40 3.56
C THR A 537 -18.63 -18.14 3.49
N SER A 538 -17.59 -17.55 4.07
CA SER A 538 -16.31 -18.21 4.32
C SER A 538 -16.36 -18.90 5.67
N ILE A 539 -16.32 -20.23 5.67
CA ILE A 539 -16.47 -21.08 6.85
C ILE A 539 -15.18 -21.11 7.66
N SER A 540 -15.32 -20.96 8.97
CA SER A 540 -14.24 -21.11 9.95
C SER A 540 -14.25 -22.53 10.52
N ASN A 541 -13.11 -23.23 10.41
CA ASN A 541 -12.96 -24.58 10.94
C ASN A 541 -12.94 -24.63 12.49
N GLN A 542 -12.78 -23.48 13.13
CA GLN A 542 -12.85 -23.32 14.60
C GLN A 542 -13.86 -22.20 14.90
N ASN A 543 -15.11 -22.39 14.44
CA ASN A 543 -16.13 -21.36 14.57
C ASN A 543 -16.34 -20.98 16.03
N SER A 544 -16.22 -19.70 16.30
CA SER A 544 -16.47 -19.08 17.59
C SER A 544 -16.75 -17.59 17.36
N PHE A 545 -17.20 -16.88 18.37
CA PHE A 545 -17.34 -15.42 18.29
C PHE A 545 -16.04 -14.72 17.83
N TYR A 546 -14.88 -15.24 18.25
CA TYR A 546 -13.57 -14.74 17.90
C TYR A 546 -13.10 -15.18 16.49
N ARG A 547 -13.47 -16.36 16.06
CA ARG A 547 -13.19 -16.94 14.73
C ARG A 547 -14.49 -17.26 13.98
N PRO A 548 -15.33 -16.25 13.71
CA PRO A 548 -16.63 -16.49 13.09
C PRO A 548 -16.49 -16.89 11.63
N ASP A 549 -17.53 -17.50 11.10
CA ASP A 549 -17.74 -17.50 9.66
C ASP A 549 -17.90 -16.06 9.16
N ARG A 550 -17.50 -15.81 7.94
CA ARG A 550 -17.56 -14.46 7.39
C ARG A 550 -18.39 -14.43 6.12
N THR A 551 -19.39 -13.57 6.11
CA THR A 551 -20.21 -13.32 4.91
C THR A 551 -20.19 -11.84 4.57
N GLY A 552 -20.68 -11.49 3.38
CA GLY A 552 -20.88 -10.10 2.97
C GLY A 552 -22.31 -9.64 3.21
N ASN A 553 -22.56 -8.37 2.89
CA ASN A 553 -23.87 -7.72 2.94
C ASN A 553 -24.06 -6.85 1.70
N PRO A 554 -24.91 -7.26 0.75
CA PRO A 554 -25.12 -6.53 -0.50
C PRO A 554 -25.88 -5.18 -0.32
N PHE A 555 -26.43 -4.93 0.86
CA PHE A 555 -27.20 -3.71 1.16
C PHE A 555 -26.36 -2.60 1.77
N LEU A 556 -25.03 -2.75 1.80
CA LEU A 556 -24.14 -1.73 2.35
C LEU A 556 -24.18 -0.44 1.54
N LYS A 557 -24.23 0.67 2.28
CA LYS A 557 -24.06 2.03 1.75
C LYS A 557 -22.59 2.46 1.88
N PRO A 558 -22.09 3.32 0.99
CA PRO A 558 -20.78 3.94 1.18
C PRO A 558 -20.73 4.75 2.48
N GLU A 559 -19.58 4.73 3.14
CA GLU A 559 -19.26 5.72 4.18
C GLU A 559 -19.05 7.08 3.52
N LEU A 560 -19.66 8.12 4.04
CA LEU A 560 -19.52 9.49 3.55
C LEU A 560 -18.81 10.34 4.58
N SER A 561 -17.78 11.08 4.17
CA SER A 561 -17.00 11.91 5.07
C SER A 561 -16.96 13.36 4.60
N LYS A 562 -17.34 14.29 5.48
CA LYS A 562 -17.04 15.72 5.34
C LYS A 562 -15.76 16.04 6.10
N GLY A 563 -14.85 16.75 5.47
CA GLY A 563 -13.53 16.99 6.00
C GLY A 563 -13.11 18.45 5.97
N ILE A 564 -12.41 18.86 7.02
CA ILE A 564 -11.72 20.14 7.14
C ILE A 564 -10.25 19.85 7.41
N ASP A 565 -9.35 20.49 6.69
CA ASP A 565 -7.92 20.50 6.94
C ASP A 565 -7.43 21.95 7.03
N LEU A 566 -6.53 22.21 8.00
CA LEU A 566 -5.84 23.47 8.17
C LEU A 566 -4.37 23.19 8.41
N ALA A 567 -3.49 23.73 7.56
CA ALA A 567 -2.05 23.51 7.65
C ALA A 567 -1.29 24.84 7.66
N PHE A 568 -0.30 24.95 8.52
CA PHE A 568 0.74 25.96 8.48
C PHE A 568 2.04 25.33 7.98
N GLU A 569 2.70 25.99 7.02
CA GLU A 569 3.96 25.52 6.41
C GLU A 569 4.99 26.63 6.47
N HIS A 570 6.10 26.36 7.15
CA HIS A 570 7.30 27.19 7.22
C HIS A 570 8.40 26.57 6.37
N TYR A 571 8.81 27.26 5.31
CA TYR A 571 9.82 26.79 4.38
C TYR A 571 11.19 27.38 4.73
N LEU A 572 12.15 26.50 4.97
CA LEU A 572 13.55 26.85 5.23
C LEU A 572 14.30 27.19 3.94
N THR A 573 15.52 27.71 4.06
CA THR A 573 16.24 28.32 2.93
C THR A 573 16.64 27.33 1.85
N ARG A 574 17.03 26.08 2.22
CA ARG A 574 17.49 25.06 1.26
C ARG A 574 16.31 24.18 0.80
N ALA A 575 16.16 23.01 1.35
CA ALA A 575 15.08 22.09 0.99
C ALA A 575 14.28 21.65 2.23
N GLY A 576 14.36 22.44 3.31
CA GLY A 576 13.73 22.12 4.59
C GLY A 576 12.31 22.66 4.71
N ILE A 577 11.52 21.99 5.53
CA ILE A 577 10.17 22.41 5.88
C ILE A 577 9.85 22.01 7.33
N ILE A 578 9.13 22.88 8.01
CA ILE A 578 8.46 22.59 9.27
C ILE A 578 6.98 22.85 9.05
N SER A 579 6.13 21.89 9.34
CA SER A 579 4.69 22.06 9.13
C SER A 579 3.86 21.47 10.25
N ALA A 580 2.71 22.08 10.49
CA ALA A 580 1.67 21.59 11.39
C ALA A 580 0.36 21.51 10.61
N ASN A 581 -0.30 20.37 10.64
CA ASN A 581 -1.59 20.16 10.01
C ASN A 581 -2.61 19.69 11.04
N PHE A 582 -3.76 20.33 11.07
CA PHE A 582 -4.93 19.93 11.84
C PHE A 582 -6.01 19.42 10.88
N PHE A 583 -6.68 18.34 11.23
CA PHE A 583 -7.80 17.84 10.43
C PHE A 583 -8.98 17.38 11.29
N VAL A 584 -10.17 17.44 10.70
CA VAL A 584 -11.41 16.86 11.22
C VAL A 584 -12.11 16.11 10.09
N ARG A 585 -12.65 14.95 10.40
CA ARG A 585 -13.51 14.16 9.52
C ARG A 585 -14.78 13.76 10.27
N ASP A 586 -15.90 14.08 9.69
CA ASP A 586 -17.24 13.67 10.11
C ASP A 586 -17.69 12.55 9.15
N ILE A 587 -17.92 11.34 9.66
CA ILE A 587 -18.13 10.12 8.86
C ILE A 587 -19.51 9.56 9.17
N ASN A 588 -20.35 9.44 8.13
CA ASN A 588 -21.67 8.84 8.21
C ASN A 588 -21.70 7.45 7.54
N ASN A 589 -22.59 6.58 7.96
CA ASN A 589 -22.77 5.20 7.48
C ASN A 589 -21.48 4.35 7.69
N LEU A 590 -20.78 4.52 8.80
CA LEU A 590 -19.56 3.75 9.11
C LEU A 590 -19.83 2.26 8.95
N ILE A 591 -18.93 1.56 8.23
CA ILE A 591 -19.05 0.11 8.02
C ILE A 591 -18.25 -0.62 9.10
N ARG A 592 -18.97 -1.42 9.90
CA ARG A 592 -18.38 -2.32 10.92
C ARG A 592 -18.89 -3.74 10.73
N ARG A 593 -18.14 -4.71 11.21
CA ARG A 593 -18.60 -6.11 11.23
C ARG A 593 -19.34 -6.39 12.53
N SER A 594 -20.54 -6.95 12.42
CA SER A 594 -21.30 -7.53 13.52
C SER A 594 -21.14 -9.05 13.46
N THR A 595 -21.02 -9.69 14.63
CA THR A 595 -20.97 -11.15 14.76
C THR A 595 -22.18 -11.59 15.56
N ASP A 596 -23.00 -12.42 14.94
CA ASP A 596 -24.27 -12.89 15.49
C ASP A 596 -24.35 -14.42 15.44
N PRO A 597 -24.94 -15.10 16.45
CA PRO A 597 -25.21 -16.52 16.40
C PRO A 597 -26.35 -16.83 15.40
N VAL A 598 -26.12 -17.77 14.51
CA VAL A 598 -27.08 -18.21 13.48
C VAL A 598 -27.19 -19.73 13.48
N GLN A 599 -28.38 -20.27 13.35
CA GLN A 599 -28.63 -21.70 13.20
C GLN A 599 -28.36 -22.11 11.75
N VAL A 600 -27.37 -22.97 11.53
CA VAL A 600 -26.95 -23.49 10.21
C VAL A 600 -27.09 -25.00 10.19
N LEU A 601 -27.67 -25.55 9.12
CA LEU A 601 -27.80 -26.99 8.94
C LEU A 601 -26.44 -27.59 8.60
N ASP A 602 -25.95 -28.50 9.44
CA ASP A 602 -24.76 -29.31 9.16
C ASP A 602 -25.16 -30.50 8.26
N LEU A 603 -24.60 -30.54 7.05
CA LEU A 603 -24.92 -31.57 6.06
C LEU A 603 -24.29 -32.93 6.36
N VAL A 604 -23.38 -33.03 7.31
CA VAL A 604 -22.73 -34.28 7.70
C VAL A 604 -23.63 -35.11 8.62
N ASP A 605 -24.24 -34.47 9.60
CA ASP A 605 -25.10 -35.13 10.61
C ASP A 605 -26.57 -34.72 10.51
N GLY A 606 -26.94 -33.76 9.66
CA GLY A 606 -28.31 -33.32 9.44
C GLY A 606 -28.89 -32.50 10.60
N LEU A 607 -28.05 -32.02 11.53
CA LEU A 607 -28.48 -31.26 12.70
C LEU A 607 -28.23 -29.75 12.48
N TYR A 608 -29.10 -28.92 13.09
CA TYR A 608 -28.84 -27.49 13.18
C TYR A 608 -27.81 -27.21 14.26
N LYS A 609 -26.74 -26.48 13.86
CA LYS A 609 -25.67 -26.04 14.76
C LYS A 609 -25.67 -24.52 14.84
N THR A 610 -25.47 -23.99 16.04
CA THR A 610 -25.25 -22.56 16.23
C THR A 610 -23.85 -22.23 15.75
N ARG A 611 -23.76 -21.34 14.74
CA ARG A 611 -22.48 -20.81 14.25
C ARG A 611 -22.46 -19.31 14.42
N GLN A 612 -21.32 -18.80 14.81
CA GLN A 612 -21.08 -17.37 14.87
C GLN A 612 -20.79 -16.87 13.45
N ILE A 613 -21.61 -15.96 12.92
CA ILE A 613 -21.45 -15.40 11.58
C ILE A 613 -21.19 -13.91 11.68
N SER A 614 -20.07 -13.48 11.12
CA SER A 614 -19.67 -12.08 11.06
C SER A 614 -20.01 -11.50 9.68
N LYS A 615 -20.82 -10.44 9.65
CA LYS A 615 -21.18 -9.69 8.42
C LYS A 615 -20.94 -8.19 8.59
N PRO A 616 -20.56 -7.47 7.54
CA PRO A 616 -20.45 -6.01 7.61
C PRO A 616 -21.85 -5.37 7.62
N VAL A 617 -21.99 -4.33 8.42
CA VAL A 617 -23.22 -3.52 8.54
C VAL A 617 -22.85 -2.04 8.58
N ASN A 618 -23.72 -1.17 8.09
CA ASN A 618 -23.58 0.25 8.34
C ASN A 618 -24.08 0.53 9.76
N ILE A 619 -23.17 1.06 10.57
CA ILE A 619 -23.49 1.65 11.87
C ILE A 619 -23.42 3.18 11.74
N GLY A 620 -24.05 3.90 12.64
CA GLY A 620 -24.29 5.34 12.58
C GLY A 620 -23.12 6.23 12.15
N HIS A 621 -22.71 7.05 13.06
CA HIS A 621 -21.82 8.18 12.85
C HIS A 621 -20.48 7.99 13.59
N ALA A 622 -19.41 8.53 13.02
CA ALA A 622 -18.11 8.58 13.65
C ALA A 622 -17.41 9.91 13.35
N THR A 623 -16.65 10.39 14.31
CA THR A 623 -15.79 11.57 14.13
C THR A 623 -14.33 11.19 14.35
N THR A 624 -13.44 11.70 13.52
CA THR A 624 -12.00 11.64 13.77
C THR A 624 -11.34 12.99 13.54
N LYS A 625 -10.39 13.33 14.39
CA LYS A 625 -9.59 14.57 14.29
C LYS A 625 -8.16 14.28 14.70
N GLY A 626 -7.24 15.12 14.27
CA GLY A 626 -5.84 14.93 14.62
C GLY A 626 -4.97 16.13 14.32
N ILE A 627 -3.79 16.10 14.90
CA ILE A 627 -2.69 17.02 14.66
C ILE A 627 -1.52 16.22 14.09
N GLU A 628 -0.96 16.69 12.99
CA GLU A 628 0.20 16.09 12.33
C GLU A 628 1.32 17.15 12.26
N LEU A 629 2.46 16.84 12.85
CA LEU A 629 3.66 17.69 12.83
C LEU A 629 4.70 17.05 11.91
N GLU A 630 5.35 17.84 11.11
CA GLU A 630 6.40 17.43 10.19
C GLU A 630 7.58 18.37 10.29
N ALA A 631 8.79 17.83 10.37
CA ALA A 631 10.03 18.57 10.25
C ALA A 631 10.99 17.79 9.35
N LYS A 632 11.47 18.44 8.28
CA LYS A 632 12.48 17.93 7.37
C LYS A 632 13.47 19.03 7.10
N PHE A 633 14.75 18.79 7.39
CA PHE A 633 15.79 19.79 7.17
C PHE A 633 17.19 19.15 7.17
N GLN A 634 18.14 19.87 6.61
CA GLN A 634 19.57 19.59 6.81
C GLN A 634 20.04 20.31 8.06
N LEU A 635 20.84 19.64 8.90
CA LEU A 635 21.35 20.23 10.15
C LEU A 635 22.14 21.53 9.88
N GLN A 636 22.80 21.62 8.74
CA GLN A 636 23.54 22.81 8.27
C GLN A 636 22.63 24.04 8.02
N GLU A 637 21.32 23.87 8.01
CA GLU A 637 20.37 25.01 7.98
C GLU A 637 20.47 25.89 9.24
N PHE A 638 20.70 25.22 10.38
CA PHE A 638 20.82 25.90 11.69
C PHE A 638 22.28 26.02 12.15
N PHE A 639 23.15 25.15 11.66
CA PHE A 639 24.59 25.11 11.98
C PHE A 639 25.38 25.00 10.68
N PRO A 640 25.72 26.13 10.03
CA PRO A 640 26.33 26.14 8.69
C PRO A 640 27.61 25.29 8.56
N ASP A 641 28.45 25.29 9.60
CA ASP A 641 29.69 24.51 9.68
C ASP A 641 29.50 23.10 10.28
N GLY A 642 28.25 22.72 10.56
CA GLY A 642 27.90 21.43 11.16
C GLY A 642 28.02 20.26 10.17
N PRO A 643 27.89 19.03 10.67
CA PRO A 643 27.93 17.83 9.82
C PRO A 643 26.75 17.80 8.85
N ALA A 644 26.98 17.18 7.67
CA ALA A 644 25.95 16.98 6.65
C ALA A 644 24.97 15.88 7.10
N ILE A 645 24.04 16.25 7.96
CA ILE A 645 22.99 15.37 8.48
C ILE A 645 21.62 15.85 7.95
N ASP A 646 20.91 14.97 7.28
CA ASP A 646 19.51 15.15 6.93
C ASP A 646 18.63 14.60 8.05
N VAL A 647 17.72 15.42 8.55
CA VAL A 647 16.77 15.08 9.63
C VAL A 647 15.37 15.01 9.07
N ARG A 648 14.66 13.94 9.40
CA ARG A 648 13.23 13.79 9.11
C ARG A 648 12.51 13.36 10.37
N SER A 649 11.48 14.07 10.74
CA SER A 649 10.65 13.75 11.89
C SER A 649 9.21 14.02 11.56
N ASN A 650 8.34 13.12 11.99
CA ASN A 650 6.91 13.40 12.03
C ASN A 650 6.30 12.78 13.29
N TYR A 651 5.31 13.48 13.81
CA TYR A 651 4.52 13.07 14.94
C TYR A 651 3.06 13.36 14.65
N SER A 652 2.19 12.40 14.95
CA SER A 652 0.75 12.58 14.80
C SER A 652 0.03 12.12 16.05
N HIS A 653 -1.01 12.86 16.43
CA HIS A 653 -1.91 12.51 17.52
C HIS A 653 -3.35 12.50 16.99
N PHE A 654 -4.10 11.43 17.31
CA PHE A 654 -5.44 11.18 16.77
C PHE A 654 -6.46 10.96 17.87
N TRP A 655 -7.63 11.56 17.70
CA TRP A 655 -8.84 11.33 18.49
C TRP A 655 -9.95 10.85 17.58
N SER A 656 -10.68 9.86 17.95
CA SER A 656 -11.87 9.42 17.23
C SER A 656 -12.92 8.86 18.18
N THR A 657 -14.18 8.93 17.75
CA THR A 657 -15.34 8.44 18.47
C THR A 657 -16.30 7.80 17.49
N VAL A 658 -16.86 6.66 17.82
CA VAL A 658 -17.93 5.96 17.10
C VAL A 658 -19.16 5.96 17.97
N ASP A 659 -20.20 6.66 17.56
CA ASP A 659 -21.33 7.00 18.47
C ASP A 659 -22.16 5.79 18.91
N ASP A 660 -22.35 4.82 18.02
CA ASP A 660 -23.16 3.62 18.30
C ASP A 660 -22.43 2.56 19.13
N ILE A 661 -21.14 2.74 19.41
CA ILE A 661 -20.36 1.82 20.23
C ILE A 661 -20.13 2.46 21.58
N LYS A 662 -20.61 1.79 22.64
CA LYS A 662 -20.42 2.23 24.03
C LYS A 662 -19.07 1.77 24.54
N GLY A 663 -18.45 2.57 25.39
CA GLY A 663 -17.21 2.24 26.08
C GLY A 663 -16.13 3.33 25.92
N PRO A 664 -15.07 3.26 26.72
CA PRO A 664 -14.08 4.33 26.80
C PRO A 664 -13.17 4.40 25.55
N ASN A 665 -13.03 3.30 24.82
CA ASN A 665 -12.14 3.18 23.65
C ASN A 665 -12.93 2.98 22.34
N ASN A 666 -14.10 3.61 22.21
CA ASN A 666 -14.97 3.56 21.02
C ASN A 666 -14.39 4.33 19.82
N ARG A 667 -13.17 3.97 19.42
CA ARG A 667 -12.40 4.63 18.37
C ARG A 667 -12.67 4.00 16.99
N LEU A 668 -12.21 4.68 15.94
CA LEU A 668 -12.12 4.06 14.61
C LEU A 668 -11.22 2.83 14.64
N ASP A 669 -11.59 1.79 13.90
CA ASP A 669 -10.83 0.55 13.83
C ASP A 669 -9.38 0.79 13.43
N GLN A 670 -8.47 0.13 14.16
CA GLN A 670 -7.04 0.13 13.91
C GLN A 670 -6.38 1.51 13.98
N GLN A 671 -7.08 2.55 14.45
CA GLN A 671 -6.51 3.88 14.61
C GLN A 671 -5.82 4.00 15.98
N PRO A 672 -4.47 4.10 16.01
CA PRO A 672 -3.75 4.34 17.26
C PRO A 672 -4.03 5.77 17.77
N THR A 673 -3.66 6.01 19.01
CA THR A 673 -3.73 7.37 19.59
C THR A 673 -2.65 8.28 19.04
N GLN A 674 -1.48 7.71 18.73
CA GLN A 674 -0.29 8.46 18.31
C GLN A 674 0.55 7.62 17.35
N THR A 675 1.34 8.31 16.52
CA THR A 675 2.41 7.70 15.73
C THR A 675 3.59 8.66 15.66
N ALA A 676 4.80 8.14 15.65
CA ALA A 676 6.00 8.94 15.44
C ALA A 676 6.98 8.21 14.53
N ASN A 677 7.60 8.96 13.63
CA ASN A 677 8.72 8.51 12.82
C ASN A 677 9.86 9.50 12.97
N PHE A 678 11.08 8.99 13.07
CA PHE A 678 12.27 9.80 13.14
C PHE A 678 13.38 9.14 12.32
N GLY A 679 13.99 9.88 11.42
CA GLY A 679 15.05 9.41 10.54
C GLY A 679 16.21 10.39 10.47
N LEU A 680 17.40 9.83 10.36
CA LEU A 680 18.67 10.56 10.18
C LEU A 680 19.47 9.92 9.06
N ASP A 681 20.09 10.75 8.21
CA ASP A 681 21.10 10.32 7.23
C ASP A 681 22.32 11.21 7.38
N TYR A 682 23.48 10.59 7.56
CA TYR A 682 24.75 11.27 7.73
C TYR A 682 25.72 10.92 6.60
N ARG A 683 26.32 11.93 6.01
CA ARG A 683 27.35 11.83 4.98
C ARG A 683 28.66 12.45 5.48
N PRO A 684 29.59 11.61 5.97
CA PRO A 684 30.92 12.09 6.36
C PRO A 684 31.64 12.78 5.20
N ALA A 685 32.22 13.93 5.44
CA ALA A 685 33.01 14.63 4.44
C ALA A 685 34.22 13.78 4.03
N GLY A 686 34.54 13.71 2.73
CA GLY A 686 35.72 13.01 2.21
C GLY A 686 35.62 11.48 2.18
N ILE A 687 34.48 10.88 2.58
CA ILE A 687 34.26 9.44 2.55
C ILE A 687 33.02 9.14 1.70
N PRO A 688 33.08 8.22 0.73
CA PRO A 688 31.95 7.89 -0.13
C PRO A 688 30.91 6.98 0.59
N LEU A 689 30.62 7.29 1.85
CA LEU A 689 29.73 6.55 2.74
C LEU A 689 28.53 7.41 3.12
N THR A 690 27.34 6.83 3.05
CA THR A 690 26.15 7.35 3.71
C THR A 690 25.70 6.34 4.75
N VAL A 691 25.52 6.75 5.99
CA VAL A 691 24.91 5.94 7.04
C VAL A 691 23.61 6.59 7.48
N GLY A 692 22.61 5.78 7.70
CA GLY A 692 21.32 6.29 8.11
C GLY A 692 20.52 5.30 8.92
N GLY A 693 19.47 5.80 9.54
CA GLY A 693 18.53 5.00 10.29
C GLY A 693 17.20 5.66 10.43
N ASN A 694 16.21 4.85 10.76
CA ASN A 694 14.84 5.29 10.96
C ASN A 694 14.21 4.53 12.13
N ILE A 695 13.41 5.24 12.92
CA ILE A 695 12.62 4.69 14.02
C ILE A 695 11.15 4.97 13.74
N ASN A 696 10.35 3.92 13.68
CA ASN A 696 8.90 3.99 13.61
C ASN A 696 8.31 3.53 14.95
N TRP A 697 7.46 4.35 15.54
CA TRP A 697 6.85 4.08 16.83
C TRP A 697 5.34 4.29 16.80
N THR A 698 4.63 3.34 17.41
CA THR A 698 3.20 3.42 17.72
C THR A 698 3.01 2.85 19.12
N PRO A 699 2.37 3.57 20.07
CA PRO A 699 2.11 3.07 21.42
C PRO A 699 1.14 1.89 21.39
N ALA A 700 1.03 1.16 22.49
CA ALA A 700 -0.07 0.24 22.70
C ALA A 700 -1.39 1.01 22.76
N TYR A 701 -2.44 0.41 22.24
CA TYR A 701 -3.78 0.99 22.25
C TYR A 701 -4.86 -0.09 22.22
N GLU A 702 -6.04 0.31 22.66
CA GLU A 702 -7.24 -0.52 22.68
C GLU A 702 -8.32 0.13 21.83
N ILE A 703 -9.16 -0.71 21.22
CA ILE A 703 -10.31 -0.29 20.43
C ILE A 703 -11.51 -1.14 20.83
N GLN A 704 -12.56 -0.45 21.27
CA GLN A 704 -13.88 -1.04 21.44
C GLN A 704 -14.46 -1.32 20.04
N SER A 705 -14.39 -2.56 19.60
CA SER A 705 -14.83 -2.93 18.24
C SER A 705 -16.33 -3.19 18.15
N SER A 706 -16.94 -3.60 19.27
CA SER A 706 -18.38 -3.70 19.47
C SER A 706 -18.72 -3.44 20.94
N ASN A 707 -19.99 -3.43 21.31
CA ASN A 707 -20.39 -3.23 22.71
C ASN A 707 -19.88 -4.31 23.68
N VAL A 708 -19.43 -5.45 23.13
CA VAL A 708 -18.97 -6.60 23.94
C VAL A 708 -17.51 -6.96 23.67
N GLN A 709 -16.85 -6.35 22.69
CA GLN A 709 -15.49 -6.73 22.27
C GLN A 709 -14.52 -5.55 22.28
N VAL A 710 -13.37 -5.75 22.93
CA VAL A 710 -12.21 -4.86 22.94
C VAL A 710 -11.05 -5.56 22.24
N ASN A 711 -10.46 -4.91 21.24
CA ASN A 711 -9.24 -5.36 20.60
C ASN A 711 -8.05 -4.58 21.16
N GLN A 712 -6.99 -5.30 21.51
CA GLN A 712 -5.74 -4.77 22.06
C GLN A 712 -4.62 -4.88 21.04
N THR A 713 -3.83 -3.85 20.92
CA THR A 713 -2.66 -3.80 20.04
C THR A 713 -1.46 -3.35 20.84
N GLY A 714 -0.41 -4.14 20.85
CA GLY A 714 0.82 -3.86 21.58
C GLY A 714 1.67 -2.75 20.94
N ILE A 715 2.70 -2.33 21.64
CA ILE A 715 3.64 -1.31 21.18
C ILE A 715 4.33 -1.80 19.91
N LYS A 716 4.33 -0.99 18.86
CA LYS A 716 5.14 -1.18 17.68
C LYS A 716 6.36 -0.26 17.73
N ARG A 717 7.54 -0.84 17.73
CA ARG A 717 8.82 -0.14 17.61
C ARG A 717 9.65 -0.85 16.57
N GLN A 718 9.98 -0.17 15.50
CA GLN A 718 10.84 -0.69 14.45
C GLN A 718 12.00 0.25 14.26
N VAL A 719 13.21 -0.26 14.36
CA VAL A 719 14.47 0.46 14.13
C VAL A 719 15.13 -0.15 12.92
N ASP A 720 15.35 0.66 11.90
CA ASP A 720 16.01 0.24 10.66
C ASP A 720 17.31 1.05 10.51
N LEU A 721 18.39 0.37 10.13
CA LEU A 721 19.70 0.97 9.92
C LEU A 721 20.22 0.58 8.54
N TYR A 722 21.01 1.46 7.93
CA TYR A 722 21.70 1.14 6.69
C TYR A 722 23.06 1.86 6.55
N GLY A 723 23.92 1.27 5.74
CA GLY A 723 25.15 1.88 5.23
C GLY A 723 25.20 1.70 3.71
N LEU A 724 25.43 2.79 2.98
CA LEU A 724 25.58 2.83 1.52
C LEU A 724 26.98 3.30 1.19
N TRP A 725 27.79 2.45 0.55
CA TRP A 725 29.11 2.77 0.06
C TRP A 725 29.09 2.95 -1.45
N LYS A 726 29.51 4.12 -1.94
CA LYS A 726 29.63 4.43 -3.36
C LYS A 726 31.09 4.26 -3.80
N PHE A 727 31.45 3.16 -4.47
CA PHE A 727 32.81 2.94 -4.98
C PHE A 727 33.15 3.90 -6.12
N ASN A 728 32.19 4.11 -7.02
CA ASN A 728 32.23 5.04 -8.13
C ASN A 728 30.79 5.35 -8.60
N PRO A 729 30.57 6.22 -9.60
CA PRO A 729 29.22 6.51 -10.12
C PRO A 729 28.46 5.29 -10.62
N ASN A 730 29.14 4.21 -11.00
CA ASN A 730 28.58 3.02 -11.61
C ASN A 730 28.45 1.83 -10.65
N LEU A 731 29.07 1.89 -9.45
CA LEU A 731 29.05 0.78 -8.49
C LEU A 731 28.80 1.28 -7.08
N GLN A 732 27.75 0.78 -6.47
CA GLN A 732 27.48 1.01 -5.05
C GLN A 732 27.02 -0.28 -4.35
N VAL A 733 27.32 -0.34 -3.05
CA VAL A 733 26.96 -1.46 -2.17
C VAL A 733 26.23 -0.91 -0.97
N ARG A 734 25.08 -1.51 -0.68
CA ARG A 734 24.27 -1.19 0.49
C ARG A 734 24.13 -2.41 1.40
N LEU A 735 24.39 -2.21 2.68
CA LEU A 735 24.02 -3.14 3.74
C LEU A 735 22.91 -2.49 4.58
N SER A 736 21.80 -3.18 4.77
CA SER A 736 20.71 -2.74 5.63
C SER A 736 20.32 -3.80 6.64
N ALA A 737 19.86 -3.35 7.80
CA ALA A 737 19.32 -4.17 8.86
C ALA A 737 17.96 -3.59 9.26
N ASN A 738 16.90 -4.27 8.89
CA ASN A 738 15.53 -3.87 9.21
C ASN A 738 15.09 -4.54 10.51
N ASN A 739 14.42 -3.79 11.38
CA ASN A 739 13.98 -4.23 12.70
C ASN A 739 15.15 -4.69 13.58
N VAL A 740 16.21 -3.89 13.69
CA VAL A 740 17.45 -4.23 14.43
C VAL A 740 17.18 -4.60 15.88
N ARG A 741 16.22 -3.94 16.53
CA ARG A 741 15.76 -4.28 17.86
C ARG A 741 14.46 -5.08 17.77
N ALA A 742 14.56 -6.32 17.32
CA ALA A 742 13.44 -7.23 17.23
C ALA A 742 12.85 -7.52 18.62
N ASN A 743 11.60 -7.11 18.83
CA ASN A 743 10.84 -7.41 20.03
C ASN A 743 9.57 -8.15 19.63
N ASP A 744 9.13 -9.07 20.47
CA ASP A 744 7.88 -9.77 20.25
C ASP A 744 6.71 -8.78 20.21
N TYR A 745 5.84 -8.99 19.24
CA TYR A 745 4.68 -8.14 19.01
C TYR A 745 3.43 -8.77 19.60
N GLN A 746 2.73 -8.03 20.44
CA GLN A 746 1.56 -8.49 21.16
C GLN A 746 0.28 -7.92 20.56
N SER A 747 -0.77 -8.72 20.56
CA SER A 747 -2.14 -8.31 20.25
C SER A 747 -3.11 -9.17 21.05
N GLY A 748 -4.33 -8.70 21.25
CA GLY A 748 -5.32 -9.46 22.00
C GLY A 748 -6.74 -9.07 21.64
N SER A 749 -7.68 -9.87 22.12
CA SER A 749 -9.10 -9.60 22.07
C SER A 749 -9.74 -10.03 23.38
N ILE A 750 -10.58 -9.18 23.90
CA ILE A 750 -11.40 -9.46 25.08
C ILE A 750 -12.85 -9.37 24.65
N VAL A 751 -13.60 -10.44 24.85
CA VAL A 751 -15.05 -10.50 24.64
C VAL A 751 -15.70 -10.65 25.99
N ASN A 752 -16.64 -9.79 26.32
CA ASN A 752 -17.40 -9.82 27.55
C ASN A 752 -18.87 -9.55 27.22
N SER A 753 -19.67 -10.60 27.18
CA SER A 753 -21.11 -10.57 26.91
C SER A 753 -21.87 -11.34 27.98
N ASP A 754 -23.19 -11.31 27.90
CA ASP A 754 -24.06 -12.05 28.82
C ASP A 754 -23.86 -13.58 28.76
N THR A 755 -23.29 -14.08 27.65
CA THR A 755 -23.12 -15.53 27.40
C THR A 755 -21.67 -15.97 27.26
N LEU A 756 -20.74 -15.06 26.99
CA LEU A 756 -19.35 -15.40 26.68
C LEU A 756 -18.38 -14.41 27.34
N ASN A 757 -17.48 -14.95 28.16
CA ASN A 757 -16.30 -14.24 28.65
C ASN A 757 -15.07 -14.92 28.06
N ARG A 758 -14.34 -14.21 27.18
CA ARG A 758 -13.17 -14.76 26.52
C ARG A 758 -12.04 -13.76 26.40
N ILE A 759 -10.85 -14.24 26.67
CA ILE A 759 -9.61 -13.49 26.51
C ILE A 759 -8.68 -14.28 25.59
N ASP A 760 -8.22 -13.66 24.52
CA ASP A 760 -7.17 -14.21 23.66
C ASP A 760 -5.99 -13.23 23.63
N TYR A 761 -4.80 -13.70 24.00
CA TYR A 761 -3.54 -12.98 23.91
C TYR A 761 -2.62 -13.63 22.89
N ASN A 762 -2.24 -12.87 21.90
CA ASN A 762 -1.36 -13.26 20.81
C ASN A 762 0.03 -12.64 20.99
N THR A 763 1.06 -13.43 20.95
CA THR A 763 2.46 -13.00 20.90
C THR A 763 3.10 -13.52 19.61
N SER A 764 3.53 -12.62 18.74
CA SER A 764 4.21 -12.96 17.49
C SER A 764 5.68 -12.58 17.59
N LYS A 765 6.58 -13.51 17.33
CA LYS A 765 8.01 -13.22 17.26
C LYS A 765 8.34 -12.35 16.07
N THR A 766 9.29 -11.44 16.26
CA THR A 766 9.84 -10.61 15.18
C THR A 766 11.35 -10.84 15.08
N TYR A 767 11.91 -10.59 13.91
CA TYR A 767 13.31 -10.84 13.63
C TYR A 767 13.95 -9.67 12.90
N THR A 768 15.28 -9.57 13.02
CA THR A 768 16.08 -8.65 12.21
C THR A 768 16.28 -9.25 10.84
N ILE A 769 16.00 -8.46 9.79
CA ILE A 769 16.19 -8.83 8.40
C ILE A 769 17.40 -8.05 7.87
N TRP A 770 18.45 -8.79 7.50
CA TRP A 770 19.63 -8.22 6.85
C TRP A 770 19.45 -8.27 5.35
N THR A 771 19.89 -7.22 4.65
CA THR A 771 19.91 -7.19 3.19
C THR A 771 21.22 -6.59 2.69
N LEU A 772 21.96 -7.37 1.90
CA LEU A 772 23.11 -6.88 1.13
C LEU A 772 22.66 -6.66 -0.31
N ARG A 773 22.93 -5.47 -0.85
CA ARG A 773 22.62 -5.13 -2.23
C ARG A 773 23.85 -4.56 -2.92
N VAL A 774 24.08 -5.00 -4.15
CA VAL A 774 25.05 -4.47 -5.10
C VAL A 774 24.30 -3.89 -6.28
N GLU A 775 24.55 -2.64 -6.61
CA GLU A 775 23.96 -1.92 -7.73
C GLU A 775 25.05 -1.52 -8.71
N MET A 776 24.87 -1.88 -9.97
CA MET A 776 25.82 -1.66 -11.05
C MET A 776 25.13 -1.00 -12.24
N LYS A 777 25.78 0.04 -12.78
CA LYS A 777 25.46 0.65 -14.08
C LYS A 777 26.49 0.16 -15.10
N LEU A 778 26.02 -0.51 -16.12
CA LEU A 778 26.82 -1.18 -17.16
C LEU A 778 26.77 -0.41 -18.47
#